data_0978d6933fbe53a4e5108ef5c9d6ddad
#
_entry.id   0978d6933fbe53a4e5108ef5c9d6ddad
#
_cell.length_a   1.000
_cell.length_b   1.000
_cell.length_c   1.000
_cell.angle_alpha   90.00
_cell.angle_beta   90.00
_cell.angle_gamma   90.00
#
_symmetry.space_group_name_H-M   'P 1'
#
loop_
_entity.id
_entity.type
_entity.pdbx_description
1 polymer ?
#
loop_
_entity_poly.entity_id
_entity_poly.type
_entity_poly.pdbx_seq_one_letter_code
_entity_poly.pdbx_strand_id
1 'polypeptide(L)'
;ATATPAEKERAVLATRERKVDVDHATLSEKWRDRAQSVGLDYGGIEAKAREAREAGTDARVVQLSGVDALRFAAAHLGEREIVLNKHDMVQTALEHAVGRTGPKQILGAYDKLVEQGKIVKLPDGNITTQKMLNTEQWTIETALAQRGTTPAIAPAELVKTRIDQAVEAARLERNDPTFDYTSGQRGAIEHALTSEDRIVAVQGLAGVGKTTMVKGTVQIAHERGYLVRGMAATGQAAKQLENDSGVKADTVTMFEIHEQRRQDDLKLLREYVPDLKRERELWLVDESSFLAQRQMARLLKMAERADAKVIVLGDRLQLQAIEAGKPFELLQDEGVATAQMTQIQRQKNPELQQAVAITVGTADLAPGESLADLNLSRNDRAFEYLQRAGRVTVEENPSDLIDIIAREYVERGEKRDQTIIITPFNDDRVKINDAIRDRLRDRGEIGSEESTETILTSYGDMTRAMQKEAQYYKPAMVVRFGRDYQKILAARGEYMSVVDTRPDEGIVVLRKADGSLMEWEPKKYNKVEVYQTETRRLAERDVIRFTRGDELVKNGHEATVVSLEKNQAIVRLADGKEIPWDFDAQRHWDHAYAATVHAGQGATREQAMLHIPAHKLERDAEDERRQSDIAMTVRRIFGDRSFYVGLTRAVDDLQVFTTDDAKARAAVTRHQDKTSAVETLREHEIAEQTNSQPQRQRRQQAVQQMQIEPD
;
A
#
# COMPACT_ATOMS: atom_id res chain seq x y z
N ALA A 1 -19.54 8.49 37.03
CA ALA A 1 -19.35 9.83 36.41
C ALA A 1 -18.05 9.84 35.64
N THR A 2 -18.13 9.86 34.35
CA THR A 2 -16.97 9.89 33.42
C THR A 2 -16.48 11.32 33.33
N ALA A 3 -15.22 11.55 33.75
CA ALA A 3 -14.59 12.86 33.66
C ALA A 3 -14.41 13.27 32.21
N THR A 4 -14.69 14.52 31.90
CA THR A 4 -14.50 15.12 30.57
C THR A 4 -13.00 15.14 30.20
N PRO A 5 -12.63 15.21 28.90
CA PRO A 5 -11.23 15.32 28.48
C PRO A 5 -10.49 16.47 29.17
N ALA A 6 -11.14 17.61 29.34
CA ALA A 6 -10.55 18.77 30.02
C ALA A 6 -10.33 18.54 31.52
N GLU A 7 -11.17 17.76 32.19
CA GLU A 7 -10.99 17.38 33.60
C GLU A 7 -9.87 16.34 33.76
N LYS A 8 -9.75 15.40 32.82
CA LYS A 8 -8.63 14.44 32.77
C LYS A 8 -7.29 15.18 32.55
N GLU A 9 -7.25 16.12 31.63
CA GLU A 9 -6.06 16.92 31.37
C GLU A 9 -5.65 17.80 32.59
N ARG A 10 -6.63 18.41 33.27
CA ARG A 10 -6.37 19.14 34.52
C ARG A 10 -5.87 18.22 35.64
N ALA A 11 -6.40 17.01 35.75
CA ALA A 11 -5.93 16.04 36.75
C ALA A 11 -4.49 15.61 36.45
N VAL A 12 -4.17 15.32 35.18
CA VAL A 12 -2.80 14.99 34.76
C VAL A 12 -1.84 16.14 35.01
N LEU A 13 -2.24 17.38 34.71
CA LEU A 13 -1.40 18.55 34.99
C LEU A 13 -1.24 18.85 36.48
N ALA A 14 -2.26 18.55 37.30
CA ALA A 14 -2.22 18.74 38.75
C ALA A 14 -1.39 17.66 39.48
N THR A 15 -1.34 16.45 38.91
CA THR A 15 -0.57 15.32 39.47
C THR A 15 0.84 15.20 38.89
N ARG A 16 1.15 15.96 37.82
CA ARG A 16 2.46 15.95 37.18
C ARG A 16 3.45 16.65 38.10
N GLU A 17 4.46 15.92 38.55
CA GLU A 17 5.58 16.53 39.24
C GLU A 17 6.19 17.65 38.40
N ARG A 18 6.46 18.81 39.04
CA ARG A 18 7.15 19.92 38.37
C ARG A 18 8.45 19.39 37.76
N LYS A 19 8.69 19.71 36.49
CA LYS A 19 10.01 19.52 35.89
C LYS A 19 11.05 20.17 36.79
N VAL A 20 11.82 19.37 37.49
CA VAL A 20 12.98 19.82 38.23
C VAL A 20 14.06 20.00 37.18
N ASP A 21 14.63 21.19 37.12
CA ASP A 21 15.85 21.42 36.33
C ASP A 21 16.95 20.62 37.00
N VAL A 22 17.22 19.43 36.46
CA VAL A 22 18.28 18.55 36.94
C VAL A 22 19.55 18.88 36.15
N ASP A 23 20.58 19.32 36.82
CA ASP A 23 21.89 19.53 36.19
C ASP A 23 22.38 18.24 35.50
N HIS A 24 23.03 18.41 34.36
CA HIS A 24 23.51 17.31 33.51
C HIS A 24 24.43 16.33 34.25
N ALA A 25 25.23 16.81 35.22
CA ALA A 25 26.13 15.98 36.00
C ALA A 25 25.35 15.05 36.93
N THR A 26 24.36 15.58 37.66
CA THR A 26 23.48 14.83 38.56
C THR A 26 22.63 13.79 37.79
N LEU A 27 22.18 14.12 36.58
CA LEU A 27 21.44 13.21 35.73
C LEU A 27 22.32 12.05 35.20
N SER A 28 23.55 12.36 34.82
CA SER A 28 24.54 11.37 34.39
C SER A 28 24.91 10.40 35.50
N GLU A 29 25.04 10.90 36.72
CA GLU A 29 25.33 10.07 37.89
C GLU A 29 24.16 9.10 38.19
N LYS A 30 22.94 9.60 38.22
CA LYS A 30 21.75 8.75 38.40
C LYS A 30 21.60 7.69 37.31
N TRP A 31 21.95 8.02 36.08
CA TRP A 31 21.93 7.05 34.99
C TRP A 31 23.02 6.00 35.10
N ARG A 32 24.21 6.36 35.57
CA ARG A 32 25.28 5.39 35.85
C ARG A 32 24.91 4.43 36.96
N ASP A 33 24.34 4.93 38.06
CA ASP A 33 23.88 4.12 39.17
C ASP A 33 22.79 3.13 38.74
N ARG A 34 21.84 3.63 37.94
CA ARG A 34 20.77 2.77 37.39
C ARG A 34 21.30 1.73 36.40
N ALA A 35 22.24 2.07 35.53
CA ALA A 35 22.90 1.16 34.63
C ALA A 35 23.69 0.08 35.40
N GLN A 36 24.39 0.45 36.44
CA GLN A 36 25.11 -0.47 37.29
C GLN A 36 24.19 -1.42 38.05
N SER A 37 23.01 -0.92 38.49
CA SER A 37 21.97 -1.76 39.15
C SER A 37 21.36 -2.82 38.23
N VAL A 38 21.42 -2.64 36.91
CA VAL A 38 20.97 -3.61 35.90
C VAL A 38 22.16 -4.37 35.24
N GLY A 39 23.34 -4.29 35.81
CA GLY A 39 24.53 -5.04 35.38
C GLY A 39 25.26 -4.45 34.18
N LEU A 40 25.01 -3.19 33.82
CA LEU A 40 25.73 -2.47 32.76
C LEU A 40 26.96 -1.74 33.36
N ASP A 41 28.14 -2.27 33.05
CA ASP A 41 29.42 -1.67 33.46
C ASP A 41 29.92 -0.64 32.42
N TYR A 42 29.52 0.62 32.57
CA TYR A 42 29.97 1.70 31.70
C TYR A 42 31.50 1.89 31.74
N GLY A 43 32.12 1.75 32.93
CA GLY A 43 33.56 1.88 33.08
C GLY A 43 34.33 0.83 32.32
N GLY A 44 33.89 -0.41 32.38
CA GLY A 44 34.44 -1.51 31.61
C GLY A 44 34.26 -1.37 30.09
N ILE A 45 33.12 -0.82 29.67
CA ILE A 45 32.86 -0.53 28.25
C ILE A 45 33.78 0.60 27.75
N GLU A 46 33.93 1.69 28.51
CA GLU A 46 34.83 2.79 28.17
C GLU A 46 36.31 2.35 28.16
N ALA A 47 36.73 1.50 29.12
CA ALA A 47 38.08 0.95 29.17
C ALA A 47 38.35 0.08 27.93
N LYS A 48 37.45 -0.83 27.59
CA LYS A 48 37.56 -1.67 26.36
C LYS A 48 37.58 -0.85 25.08
N ALA A 49 36.77 0.22 25.01
CA ALA A 49 36.76 1.12 23.85
C ALA A 49 38.11 1.91 23.77
N ARG A 50 38.69 2.27 24.88
CA ARG A 50 40.00 2.94 24.91
C ARG A 50 41.12 1.98 24.51
N GLU A 51 41.15 0.78 25.07
CA GLU A 51 42.11 -0.27 24.70
C GLU A 51 42.03 -0.62 23.22
N ALA A 52 40.81 -0.73 22.66
CA ALA A 52 40.58 -0.98 21.23
C ALA A 52 41.15 0.16 20.36
N ARG A 53 41.03 1.42 20.81
CA ARG A 53 41.60 2.58 20.12
C ARG A 53 43.15 2.56 20.19
N GLU A 54 43.71 2.30 21.36
CA GLU A 54 45.16 2.25 21.59
C GLU A 54 45.81 1.07 20.85
N ALA A 55 45.09 -0.05 20.73
CA ALA A 55 45.53 -1.22 19.97
C ALA A 55 45.43 -1.06 18.45
N GLY A 56 44.92 0.08 17.96
CA GLY A 56 44.77 0.31 16.51
C GLY A 56 43.74 -0.60 15.82
N THR A 57 42.93 -1.31 16.60
CA THR A 57 41.81 -2.14 16.06
C THR A 57 40.67 -1.30 15.49
N ASP A 58 40.69 0.01 15.75
CA ASP A 58 39.74 1.01 15.21
C ASP A 58 39.97 1.29 13.71
N ALA A 59 41.04 0.77 13.12
CA ALA A 59 41.39 1.03 11.72
C ALA A 59 40.54 0.24 10.69
N ARG A 60 39.65 -0.66 11.13
CA ARG A 60 38.79 -1.44 10.25
C ARG A 60 37.33 -0.96 10.18
N VAL A 61 36.91 -0.06 11.07
CA VAL A 61 35.57 0.52 11.00
C VAL A 61 35.53 1.48 9.82
N VAL A 62 34.84 1.09 8.75
CA VAL A 62 34.63 1.96 7.60
C VAL A 62 33.85 3.19 8.07
N GLN A 63 34.55 4.34 8.14
CA GLN A 63 33.91 5.60 8.49
C GLN A 63 32.84 5.92 7.49
N LEU A 64 31.62 6.09 7.97
CA LEU A 64 30.47 6.52 7.15
C LEU A 64 30.37 8.04 7.23
N SER A 65 30.32 8.73 6.11
CA SER A 65 30.09 10.18 6.14
C SER A 65 28.66 10.49 6.60
N GLY A 66 28.47 11.63 7.31
CA GLY A 66 27.13 12.09 7.67
C GLY A 66 26.20 12.27 6.47
N VAL A 67 26.75 12.61 5.30
CA VAL A 67 25.99 12.70 4.04
C VAL A 67 25.51 11.34 3.57
N ASP A 68 26.33 10.29 3.67
CA ASP A 68 25.91 8.94 3.23
C ASP A 68 24.91 8.33 4.20
N ALA A 69 25.04 8.59 5.51
CA ALA A 69 24.03 8.20 6.49
C ALA A 69 22.66 8.85 6.20
N LEU A 70 22.63 10.14 5.89
CA LEU A 70 21.41 10.86 5.50
C LEU A 70 20.87 10.41 4.14
N ARG A 71 21.73 10.06 3.19
CA ARG A 71 21.29 9.47 1.91
C ARG A 71 20.63 8.12 2.12
N PHE A 72 21.16 7.30 3.00
CA PHE A 72 20.52 6.05 3.40
C PHE A 72 19.16 6.32 4.02
N ALA A 73 19.08 7.20 5.02
CA ALA A 73 17.81 7.55 5.69
C ALA A 73 16.76 8.08 4.70
N ALA A 74 17.15 9.00 3.80
CA ALA A 74 16.27 9.52 2.75
C ALA A 74 15.81 8.43 1.76
N ALA A 75 16.66 7.46 1.45
CA ALA A 75 16.30 6.35 0.56
C ALA A 75 15.39 5.34 1.26
N HIS A 76 15.63 5.06 2.54
CA HIS A 76 14.85 4.16 3.37
C HIS A 76 13.43 4.69 3.63
N LEU A 77 13.32 5.87 4.22
CA LEU A 77 12.02 6.50 4.51
C LEU A 77 11.27 6.86 3.22
N GLY A 78 12.01 7.38 2.24
CA GLY A 78 11.47 7.79 0.95
C GLY A 78 11.07 6.66 0.01
N GLU A 79 11.22 5.40 0.39
CA GLU A 79 10.59 4.28 -0.30
C GLU A 79 9.09 4.23 -0.01
N ARG A 80 8.67 4.71 1.15
CA ARG A 80 7.28 4.66 1.60
C ARG A 80 6.60 6.04 1.67
N GLU A 81 7.36 7.14 1.84
CA GLU A 81 6.84 8.49 2.02
C GLU A 81 7.57 9.50 1.16
N ILE A 82 6.83 10.50 0.66
CA ILE A 82 7.38 11.66 -0.05
C ILE A 82 7.70 12.78 0.92
N VAL A 83 6.82 13.03 1.86
CA VAL A 83 6.99 14.00 2.94
C VAL A 83 7.53 13.29 4.15
N LEU A 84 8.67 13.74 4.64
CA LEU A 84 9.42 13.13 5.72
C LEU A 84 9.48 14.06 6.93
N ASN A 85 9.53 13.50 8.12
CA ASN A 85 9.85 14.26 9.32
C ASN A 85 11.38 14.41 9.45
N LYS A 86 11.84 15.61 9.80
CA LYS A 86 13.27 15.88 10.02
C LYS A 86 13.86 14.97 11.11
N HIS A 87 13.10 14.79 12.20
CA HIS A 87 13.54 14.00 13.34
C HIS A 87 13.77 12.53 12.94
N ASP A 88 12.80 11.95 12.25
CA ASP A 88 12.87 10.55 11.79
C ASP A 88 14.03 10.35 10.81
N MET A 89 14.27 11.32 9.93
CA MET A 89 15.40 11.26 9.00
C MET A 89 16.74 11.27 9.71
N VAL A 90 16.91 12.13 10.73
CA VAL A 90 18.13 12.22 11.52
C VAL A 90 18.30 10.98 12.40
N GLN A 91 17.22 10.51 13.02
CA GLN A 91 17.22 9.30 13.84
C GLN A 91 17.62 8.07 13.01
N THR A 92 16.97 7.85 11.86
CA THR A 92 17.29 6.74 10.94
C THR A 92 18.76 6.81 10.48
N ALA A 93 19.28 8.02 10.22
CA ALA A 93 20.68 8.19 9.85
C ALA A 93 21.63 7.84 11.00
N LEU A 94 21.28 8.19 12.24
CA LEU A 94 22.05 7.85 13.45
C LEU A 94 22.05 6.34 13.70
N GLU A 95 20.90 5.70 13.62
CA GLU A 95 20.74 4.25 13.79
C GLU A 95 21.54 3.47 12.74
N HIS A 96 21.47 3.91 11.47
CA HIS A 96 22.27 3.30 10.40
C HIS A 96 23.77 3.47 10.59
N ALA A 97 24.21 4.57 11.19
CA ALA A 97 25.60 4.96 11.31
C ALA A 97 26.23 4.67 12.69
N VAL A 98 25.55 3.90 13.55
CA VAL A 98 26.06 3.55 14.90
C VAL A 98 27.51 3.06 14.81
N GLY A 99 28.39 3.64 15.61
CA GLY A 99 29.81 3.33 15.64
C GLY A 99 30.65 3.84 14.46
N ARG A 100 30.03 4.39 13.40
CA ARG A 100 30.73 4.82 12.17
C ARG A 100 30.74 6.33 11.94
N THR A 101 29.77 7.07 12.50
CA THR A 101 29.78 8.54 12.53
C THR A 101 28.96 9.05 13.71
N GLY A 102 29.14 10.32 14.11
CA GLY A 102 28.47 10.89 15.26
C GLY A 102 27.36 11.90 14.92
N PRO A 103 26.54 12.27 15.93
CA PRO A 103 25.43 13.21 15.76
C PRO A 103 25.83 14.55 15.15
N LYS A 104 26.99 15.12 15.58
CA LYS A 104 27.47 16.41 15.08
C LYS A 104 27.76 16.39 13.58
N GLN A 105 28.33 15.29 13.08
CA GLN A 105 28.59 15.11 11.64
C GLN A 105 27.33 14.95 10.84
N ILE A 106 26.33 14.23 11.36
CA ILE A 106 25.02 14.03 10.68
C ILE A 106 24.26 15.35 10.64
N LEU A 107 24.16 16.10 11.75
CA LEU A 107 23.48 17.38 11.79
C LEU A 107 24.14 18.42 10.87
N GLY A 108 25.48 18.50 10.89
CA GLY A 108 26.20 19.39 9.98
C GLY A 108 26.03 19.00 8.51
N ALA A 109 25.93 17.70 8.21
CA ALA A 109 25.63 17.22 6.86
C ALA A 109 24.18 17.53 6.45
N TYR A 110 23.22 17.46 7.38
CA TYR A 110 21.84 17.83 7.15
C TYR A 110 21.73 19.30 6.75
N ASP A 111 22.32 20.22 7.52
CA ASP A 111 22.29 21.65 7.23
C ASP A 111 22.91 21.95 5.86
N LYS A 112 24.05 21.32 5.54
CA LYS A 112 24.68 21.44 4.23
C LYS A 112 23.80 20.93 3.09
N LEU A 113 23.04 19.84 3.28
CA LEU A 113 22.13 19.32 2.25
C LEU A 113 20.91 20.23 2.04
N VAL A 114 20.44 20.91 3.10
CA VAL A 114 19.43 21.96 3.03
C VAL A 114 19.96 23.18 2.27
N GLU A 115 21.13 23.68 2.60
CA GLU A 115 21.79 24.81 1.89
C GLU A 115 22.00 24.50 0.41
N GLN A 116 22.30 23.25 0.06
CA GLN A 116 22.45 22.81 -1.33
C GLN A 116 21.11 22.55 -2.04
N GLY A 117 19.96 22.78 -1.40
CA GLY A 117 18.65 22.50 -1.96
C GLY A 117 18.36 21.02 -2.22
N LYS A 118 19.14 20.08 -1.68
CA LYS A 118 18.92 18.63 -1.82
C LYS A 118 17.84 18.11 -0.87
N ILE A 119 17.72 18.75 0.29
CA ILE A 119 16.61 18.61 1.22
C ILE A 119 15.81 19.91 1.16
N VAL A 120 14.54 19.81 0.89
CA VAL A 120 13.59 20.92 0.79
C VAL A 120 12.76 20.94 2.06
N LYS A 121 12.74 22.08 2.77
CA LYS A 121 11.86 22.31 3.92
C LYS A 121 10.47 22.67 3.41
N LEU A 122 9.47 22.05 3.98
CA LEU A 122 8.06 22.33 3.68
C LEU A 122 7.47 23.30 4.72
N PRO A 123 6.40 24.03 4.38
CA PRO A 123 5.80 25.04 5.26
C PRO A 123 5.25 24.46 6.58
N ASP A 124 4.83 23.22 6.60
CA ASP A 124 4.33 22.49 7.78
C ASP A 124 5.43 22.03 8.75
N GLY A 125 6.70 22.35 8.45
CA GLY A 125 7.87 21.96 9.23
C GLY A 125 8.46 20.60 8.85
N ASN A 126 7.81 19.84 7.98
CA ASN A 126 8.33 18.62 7.39
C ASN A 126 9.37 18.91 6.30
N ILE A 127 9.90 17.87 5.72
CA ILE A 127 10.92 17.96 4.65
C ILE A 127 10.59 16.99 3.53
N THR A 128 11.16 17.25 2.37
CA THR A 128 11.23 16.28 1.27
C THR A 128 12.60 16.33 0.62
N THR A 129 12.92 15.40 -0.27
CA THR A 129 14.11 15.53 -1.11
C THR A 129 13.76 16.23 -2.41
N GLN A 130 14.70 17.02 -2.97
CA GLN A 130 14.50 17.66 -4.27
C GLN A 130 14.11 16.65 -5.36
N LYS A 131 14.67 15.43 -5.28
CA LYS A 131 14.34 14.37 -6.23
C LYS A 131 12.88 13.91 -6.15
N MET A 132 12.33 13.81 -4.94
CA MET A 132 10.92 13.42 -4.75
C MET A 132 9.98 14.50 -5.24
N LEU A 133 10.24 15.75 -4.84
CA LEU A 133 9.49 16.91 -5.30
C LEU A 133 9.52 17.02 -6.82
N ASN A 134 10.69 16.93 -7.44
CA ASN A 134 10.80 16.98 -8.90
C ASN A 134 10.04 15.82 -9.58
N THR A 135 9.94 14.66 -8.94
CA THR A 135 9.20 13.53 -9.52
C THR A 135 7.69 13.79 -9.50
N GLU A 136 7.15 14.38 -8.41
CA GLU A 136 5.74 14.79 -8.35
C GLU A 136 5.44 15.88 -9.38
N GLN A 137 6.23 16.96 -9.36
CA GLN A 137 6.08 18.08 -10.29
C GLN A 137 6.14 17.61 -11.76
N TRP A 138 7.15 16.84 -12.11
CA TRP A 138 7.30 16.30 -13.46
C TRP A 138 6.10 15.44 -13.90
N THR A 139 5.55 14.63 -12.99
CA THR A 139 4.38 13.79 -13.28
C THR A 139 3.15 14.64 -13.61
N ILE A 140 2.91 15.69 -12.82
CA ILE A 140 1.83 16.63 -13.02
C ILE A 140 2.03 17.43 -14.33
N GLU A 141 3.17 18.07 -14.47
CA GLU A 141 3.51 18.90 -15.64
C GLU A 141 3.41 18.08 -16.93
N THR A 142 3.92 16.85 -16.93
CA THR A 142 3.83 15.96 -18.09
C THR A 142 2.38 15.64 -18.44
N ALA A 143 1.55 15.30 -17.45
CA ALA A 143 0.15 14.99 -17.69
C ALA A 143 -0.62 16.21 -18.24
N LEU A 144 -0.39 17.39 -17.66
CA LEU A 144 -1.04 18.62 -18.09
C LEU A 144 -0.57 19.12 -19.45
N ALA A 145 0.74 19.00 -19.76
CA ALA A 145 1.30 19.39 -21.05
C ALA A 145 0.81 18.51 -22.21
N GLN A 146 0.29 17.33 -21.91
CA GLN A 146 -0.22 16.39 -22.90
C GLN A 146 -1.74 16.49 -23.13
N ARG A 147 -2.38 17.55 -22.67
CA ARG A 147 -3.77 17.87 -22.96
C ARG A 147 -3.94 18.28 -24.42
N GLY A 148 -4.96 17.78 -25.10
CA GLY A 148 -5.26 18.09 -26.51
C GLY A 148 -4.17 17.67 -27.47
N THR A 149 -3.27 16.76 -27.10
CA THR A 149 -2.12 16.36 -27.95
C THR A 149 -2.33 15.08 -28.74
N THR A 150 -3.44 14.37 -28.51
CA THR A 150 -3.76 13.13 -29.21
C THR A 150 -5.15 13.20 -29.81
N PRO A 151 -5.39 12.57 -31.00
CA PRO A 151 -6.72 12.56 -31.57
C PRO A 151 -7.68 11.76 -30.69
N ALA A 152 -8.94 12.18 -30.66
CA ALA A 152 -10.01 11.38 -30.09
C ALA A 152 -10.05 10.00 -30.74
N ILE A 153 -10.32 8.94 -29.96
CA ILE A 153 -10.43 7.56 -30.47
C ILE A 153 -11.64 7.45 -31.37
N ALA A 154 -12.76 8.06 -30.97
CA ALA A 154 -14.00 8.08 -31.75
C ALA A 154 -14.78 9.40 -31.54
N PRO A 155 -15.57 9.84 -32.54
CA PRO A 155 -16.49 10.96 -32.38
C PRO A 155 -17.60 10.63 -31.36
N ALA A 156 -18.11 11.64 -30.65
CA ALA A 156 -19.11 11.49 -29.58
C ALA A 156 -20.40 10.76 -30.07
N GLU A 157 -20.92 11.12 -31.23
CA GLU A 157 -22.12 10.50 -31.79
C GLU A 157 -21.95 8.98 -32.10
N LEU A 158 -20.74 8.61 -32.55
CA LEU A 158 -20.42 7.20 -32.74
C LEU A 158 -20.36 6.46 -31.40
N VAL A 159 -19.73 7.07 -30.39
CA VAL A 159 -19.62 6.48 -29.05
C VAL A 159 -21.00 6.25 -28.45
N LYS A 160 -21.89 7.24 -28.50
CA LYS A 160 -23.26 7.10 -28.01
C LYS A 160 -24.01 5.96 -28.72
N THR A 161 -23.95 5.94 -30.05
CA THR A 161 -24.59 4.87 -30.85
C THR A 161 -24.07 3.47 -30.46
N ARG A 162 -22.73 3.34 -30.25
CA ARG A 162 -22.14 2.07 -29.87
C ARG A 162 -22.47 1.65 -28.43
N ILE A 163 -22.58 2.61 -27.51
CA ILE A 163 -23.07 2.35 -26.15
C ILE A 163 -24.48 1.81 -26.19
N ASP A 164 -25.40 2.44 -26.95
CA ASP A 164 -26.76 1.98 -27.06
C ASP A 164 -26.86 0.57 -27.68
N GLN A 165 -26.09 0.29 -28.72
CA GLN A 165 -25.98 -1.05 -29.29
C GLN A 165 -25.44 -2.09 -28.29
N ALA A 166 -24.45 -1.73 -27.49
CA ALA A 166 -23.91 -2.61 -26.45
C ALA A 166 -24.92 -2.89 -25.33
N VAL A 167 -25.75 -1.91 -24.98
CA VAL A 167 -26.88 -2.10 -24.04
C VAL A 167 -27.91 -3.05 -24.59
N GLU A 168 -28.36 -2.89 -25.84
CA GLU A 168 -29.30 -3.79 -26.48
C GLU A 168 -28.74 -5.23 -26.55
N ALA A 169 -27.48 -5.40 -26.93
CA ALA A 169 -26.87 -6.72 -26.96
C ALA A 169 -26.81 -7.35 -25.56
N ALA A 170 -26.49 -6.57 -24.54
CA ALA A 170 -26.42 -7.03 -23.15
C ALA A 170 -27.80 -7.38 -22.58
N ARG A 171 -28.85 -6.67 -22.98
CA ARG A 171 -30.27 -7.01 -22.65
C ARG A 171 -30.65 -8.40 -23.15
N LEU A 172 -30.28 -8.70 -24.40
CA LEU A 172 -30.55 -10.00 -25.01
C LEU A 172 -29.72 -11.11 -24.35
N GLU A 173 -28.42 -10.89 -24.14
CA GLU A 173 -27.52 -11.88 -23.54
C GLU A 173 -27.93 -12.25 -22.11
N ARG A 174 -28.33 -11.25 -21.31
CA ARG A 174 -28.72 -11.40 -19.90
C ARG A 174 -30.19 -11.80 -19.71
N ASN A 175 -30.97 -11.79 -20.77
CA ASN A 175 -32.40 -11.91 -20.69
C ASN A 175 -33.06 -10.92 -19.72
N ASP A 176 -32.52 -9.69 -19.67
CA ASP A 176 -32.95 -8.59 -18.81
C ASP A 176 -33.24 -7.33 -19.64
N PRO A 177 -34.51 -7.08 -19.97
CA PRO A 177 -34.92 -5.93 -20.79
C PRO A 177 -34.73 -4.59 -20.05
N THR A 178 -34.49 -4.60 -18.73
CA THR A 178 -34.33 -3.40 -17.93
C THR A 178 -32.86 -2.96 -17.79
N PHE A 179 -31.94 -3.82 -18.24
CA PHE A 179 -30.52 -3.52 -18.14
C PHE A 179 -30.16 -2.24 -18.91
N ASP A 180 -29.40 -1.35 -18.27
CA ASP A 180 -28.80 -0.18 -18.91
C ASP A 180 -27.44 0.13 -18.22
N TYR A 181 -26.59 0.81 -18.96
CA TYR A 181 -25.40 1.42 -18.36
C TYR A 181 -25.82 2.61 -17.50
N THR A 182 -25.22 2.74 -16.34
CA THR A 182 -25.43 3.91 -15.50
C THR A 182 -24.94 5.17 -16.21
N SER A 183 -25.46 6.35 -15.83
CA SER A 183 -25.00 7.61 -16.38
C SER A 183 -23.48 7.82 -16.19
N GLY A 184 -22.93 7.36 -15.06
CA GLY A 184 -21.49 7.37 -14.79
C GLY A 184 -20.70 6.46 -15.75
N GLN A 185 -21.21 5.26 -16.05
CA GLN A 185 -20.57 4.35 -17.02
C GLN A 185 -20.58 4.93 -18.43
N ARG A 186 -21.73 5.44 -18.88
CA ARG A 186 -21.88 6.10 -20.20
C ARG A 186 -20.93 7.30 -20.31
N GLY A 187 -20.92 8.18 -19.31
CA GLY A 187 -20.06 9.35 -19.29
C GLY A 187 -18.56 9.00 -19.24
N ALA A 188 -18.18 7.93 -18.53
CA ALA A 188 -16.80 7.48 -18.48
C ALA A 188 -16.32 6.88 -19.82
N ILE A 189 -17.15 6.09 -20.52
CA ILE A 189 -16.84 5.58 -21.87
C ILE A 189 -16.71 6.75 -22.86
N GLU A 190 -17.68 7.68 -22.83
CA GLU A 190 -17.65 8.86 -23.71
C GLU A 190 -16.37 9.67 -23.45
N HIS A 191 -16.07 10.02 -22.19
CA HIS A 191 -14.89 10.77 -21.81
C HIS A 191 -13.60 10.08 -22.26
N ALA A 192 -13.46 8.77 -22.03
CA ALA A 192 -12.27 8.01 -22.39
C ALA A 192 -11.99 7.98 -23.90
N LEU A 193 -13.06 7.93 -24.72
CA LEU A 193 -12.95 7.75 -26.18
C LEU A 193 -12.96 9.06 -26.97
N THR A 194 -13.59 10.12 -26.43
CA THR A 194 -13.72 11.40 -27.10
C THR A 194 -12.68 12.44 -26.68
N SER A 195 -12.02 12.26 -25.54
CA SER A 195 -10.98 13.18 -25.07
C SER A 195 -9.82 13.23 -26.07
N GLU A 196 -9.28 14.41 -26.27
CA GLU A 196 -8.05 14.63 -27.03
C GLU A 196 -6.78 14.63 -26.14
N ASP A 197 -6.97 14.45 -24.82
CA ASP A 197 -5.89 14.32 -23.87
C ASP A 197 -5.23 12.94 -24.01
N ARG A 198 -3.88 12.90 -23.90
CA ARG A 198 -3.16 11.63 -23.89
C ARG A 198 -3.47 10.81 -22.64
N ILE A 199 -3.68 11.49 -21.51
CA ILE A 199 -3.93 10.88 -20.21
C ILE A 199 -5.29 11.31 -19.73
N VAL A 200 -6.19 10.36 -19.52
CA VAL A 200 -7.51 10.59 -18.94
C VAL A 200 -7.70 9.73 -17.71
N ALA A 201 -8.39 10.27 -16.71
CA ALA A 201 -8.67 9.57 -15.48
C ALA A 201 -10.15 9.15 -15.39
N VAL A 202 -10.39 8.02 -14.75
CA VAL A 202 -11.73 7.57 -14.38
C VAL A 202 -11.72 7.25 -12.89
N GLN A 203 -12.39 8.09 -12.10
CA GLN A 203 -12.65 7.86 -10.70
C GLN A 203 -13.92 7.02 -10.58
N GLY A 204 -13.79 5.79 -10.15
CA GLY A 204 -14.94 4.91 -9.94
C GLY A 204 -14.91 4.28 -8.56
N LEU A 205 -15.95 4.52 -7.77
CA LEU A 205 -16.12 3.90 -6.46
C LEU A 205 -16.10 2.36 -6.54
N ALA A 206 -15.91 1.68 -5.42
CA ALA A 206 -16.04 0.24 -5.38
C ALA A 206 -17.46 -0.19 -5.77
N GLY A 207 -17.59 -1.15 -6.70
CA GLY A 207 -18.89 -1.72 -7.09
C GLY A 207 -19.71 -0.91 -8.07
N VAL A 208 -19.16 0.11 -8.73
CA VAL A 208 -19.87 0.91 -9.76
C VAL A 208 -19.85 0.31 -11.17
N GLY A 209 -19.25 -0.88 -11.33
CA GLY A 209 -19.17 -1.56 -12.63
C GLY A 209 -18.08 -1.00 -13.55
N LYS A 210 -16.88 -0.68 -13.02
CA LYS A 210 -15.69 -0.30 -13.81
C LYS A 210 -15.40 -1.29 -14.93
N THR A 211 -15.50 -2.58 -14.65
CA THR A 211 -15.31 -3.66 -15.63
C THR A 211 -16.25 -3.54 -16.83
N THR A 212 -17.53 -3.22 -16.60
CA THR A 212 -18.53 -3.03 -17.68
C THR A 212 -18.14 -1.84 -18.56
N MET A 213 -17.72 -0.74 -17.94
CA MET A 213 -17.21 0.45 -18.65
C MET A 213 -15.96 0.11 -19.48
N VAL A 214 -14.98 -0.62 -18.92
CA VAL A 214 -13.76 -1.04 -19.63
C VAL A 214 -14.12 -1.90 -20.85
N LYS A 215 -15.00 -2.90 -20.70
CA LYS A 215 -15.43 -3.77 -21.82
C LYS A 215 -16.00 -2.95 -22.98
N GLY A 216 -16.86 -1.98 -22.71
CA GLY A 216 -17.42 -1.10 -23.72
C GLY A 216 -16.36 -0.20 -24.38
N THR A 217 -15.45 0.34 -23.60
CA THR A 217 -14.33 1.17 -24.10
C THR A 217 -13.41 0.36 -25.01
N VAL A 218 -13.03 -0.84 -24.61
CA VAL A 218 -12.16 -1.77 -25.37
C VAL A 218 -12.76 -2.13 -26.71
N GLN A 219 -14.04 -2.50 -26.73
CA GLN A 219 -14.73 -2.88 -27.95
C GLN A 219 -14.67 -1.74 -28.99
N ILE A 220 -15.04 -0.53 -28.59
CA ILE A 220 -15.06 0.61 -29.51
C ILE A 220 -13.62 0.98 -29.96
N ALA A 221 -12.63 0.91 -29.07
CA ALA A 221 -11.24 1.19 -29.39
C ALA A 221 -10.69 0.18 -30.43
N HIS A 222 -10.99 -1.12 -30.30
CA HIS A 222 -10.64 -2.16 -31.28
C HIS A 222 -11.29 -1.90 -32.64
N GLU A 223 -12.57 -1.54 -32.69
CA GLU A 223 -13.27 -1.18 -33.94
C GLU A 223 -12.61 0.02 -34.63
N ARG A 224 -11.97 0.89 -33.86
CA ARG A 224 -11.22 2.05 -34.37
C ARG A 224 -9.76 1.74 -34.70
N GLY A 225 -9.34 0.48 -34.61
CA GLY A 225 -8.01 0.00 -34.94
C GLY A 225 -6.94 0.35 -33.92
N TYR A 226 -7.31 0.48 -32.65
CA TYR A 226 -6.35 0.62 -31.55
C TYR A 226 -5.95 -0.75 -31.00
N LEU A 227 -4.67 -0.94 -30.77
CA LEU A 227 -4.15 -2.03 -29.96
C LEU A 227 -4.36 -1.68 -28.49
N VAL A 228 -5.24 -2.41 -27.82
CA VAL A 228 -5.52 -2.18 -26.39
C VAL A 228 -4.64 -3.09 -25.55
N ARG A 229 -3.98 -2.53 -24.54
CA ARG A 229 -3.10 -3.24 -23.60
C ARG A 229 -3.50 -2.92 -22.18
N GLY A 230 -3.74 -3.97 -21.38
CA GLY A 230 -4.17 -3.86 -19.98
C GLY A 230 -3.01 -3.96 -19.00
N MET A 231 -3.12 -3.25 -17.90
CA MET A 231 -2.23 -3.43 -16.76
C MET A 231 -2.94 -3.10 -15.44
N ALA A 232 -2.46 -3.72 -14.36
CA ALA A 232 -2.96 -3.42 -13.02
C ALA A 232 -1.83 -3.49 -11.98
N ALA A 233 -2.09 -2.96 -10.78
CA ALA A 233 -1.09 -2.93 -9.72
C ALA A 233 -0.69 -4.33 -9.21
N THR A 234 -1.62 -5.30 -9.23
CA THR A 234 -1.41 -6.67 -8.73
C THR A 234 -1.70 -7.71 -9.79
N GLY A 235 -1.11 -8.92 -9.65
CA GLY A 235 -1.35 -10.03 -10.58
C GLY A 235 -2.81 -10.50 -10.59
N GLN A 236 -3.49 -10.45 -9.45
CA GLN A 236 -4.90 -10.78 -9.34
C GLN A 236 -5.77 -9.77 -10.08
N ALA A 237 -5.52 -8.47 -9.89
CA ALA A 237 -6.25 -7.42 -10.60
C ALA A 237 -5.98 -7.47 -12.12
N ALA A 238 -4.75 -7.76 -12.56
CA ALA A 238 -4.42 -7.93 -13.96
C ALA A 238 -5.19 -9.12 -14.58
N LYS A 239 -5.24 -10.27 -13.89
CA LYS A 239 -6.00 -11.43 -14.34
C LYS A 239 -7.51 -11.13 -14.40
N GLN A 240 -8.03 -10.40 -13.41
CA GLN A 240 -9.43 -9.96 -13.40
C GLN A 240 -9.73 -9.05 -14.60
N LEU A 241 -8.86 -8.06 -14.85
CA LEU A 241 -8.97 -7.16 -15.99
C LEU A 241 -8.96 -7.95 -17.32
N GLU A 242 -8.06 -8.94 -17.46
CA GLU A 242 -7.99 -9.80 -18.65
C GLU A 242 -9.27 -10.62 -18.85
N ASN A 243 -9.74 -11.29 -17.79
CA ASN A 243 -10.96 -12.10 -17.85
C ASN A 243 -12.20 -11.27 -18.19
N ASP A 244 -12.29 -10.08 -17.59
CA ASP A 244 -13.49 -9.24 -17.70
C ASP A 244 -13.54 -8.45 -19.02
N SER A 245 -12.39 -8.03 -19.55
CA SER A 245 -12.31 -7.19 -20.76
C SER A 245 -11.90 -7.94 -22.02
N GLY A 246 -11.33 -9.13 -21.90
CA GLY A 246 -10.73 -9.86 -23.01
C GLY A 246 -9.38 -9.28 -23.49
N VAL A 247 -8.86 -8.25 -22.80
CA VAL A 247 -7.58 -7.61 -23.12
C VAL A 247 -6.47 -8.27 -22.35
N LYS A 248 -5.39 -8.67 -23.05
CA LYS A 248 -4.19 -9.18 -22.37
C LYS A 248 -3.68 -8.15 -21.35
N ALA A 249 -3.57 -8.57 -20.10
CA ALA A 249 -3.17 -7.69 -19.01
C ALA A 249 -2.01 -8.27 -18.20
N ASP A 250 -1.08 -7.39 -17.84
CA ASP A 250 0.09 -7.68 -17.01
C ASP A 250 0.06 -6.85 -15.71
N THR A 251 0.89 -7.19 -14.75
CA THR A 251 1.18 -6.22 -13.68
C THR A 251 1.95 -5.03 -14.26
N VAL A 252 1.77 -3.83 -13.69
CA VAL A 252 2.50 -2.63 -14.14
C VAL A 252 4.01 -2.88 -14.22
N THR A 253 4.59 -3.59 -13.26
CA THR A 253 6.03 -3.93 -13.27
C THR A 253 6.41 -4.84 -14.42
N MET A 254 5.60 -5.86 -14.73
CA MET A 254 5.86 -6.75 -15.88
C MET A 254 5.65 -6.03 -17.20
N PHE A 255 4.60 -5.21 -17.27
CA PHE A 255 4.36 -4.35 -18.44
C PHE A 255 5.54 -3.43 -18.71
N GLU A 256 6.09 -2.74 -17.68
CA GLU A 256 7.29 -1.90 -17.81
C GLU A 256 8.47 -2.67 -18.42
N ILE A 257 8.71 -3.91 -17.96
CA ILE A 257 9.81 -4.76 -18.47
C ILE A 257 9.57 -5.17 -19.92
N HIS A 258 8.37 -5.62 -20.26
CA HIS A 258 8.01 -6.04 -21.60
C HIS A 258 8.04 -4.86 -22.58
N GLU A 259 7.50 -3.71 -22.17
CA GLU A 259 7.46 -2.53 -23.01
C GLU A 259 8.85 -1.94 -23.23
N GLN A 260 9.72 -1.92 -22.22
CA GLN A 260 11.10 -1.47 -22.42
C GLN A 260 11.81 -2.33 -23.47
N ARG A 261 11.69 -3.66 -23.40
CA ARG A 261 12.26 -4.56 -24.41
C ARG A 261 11.67 -4.30 -25.78
N ARG A 262 10.36 -4.18 -25.88
CA ARG A 262 9.67 -3.88 -27.15
C ARG A 262 10.15 -2.55 -27.76
N GLN A 263 10.31 -1.52 -26.93
CA GLN A 263 10.82 -0.22 -27.42
C GLN A 263 12.28 -0.32 -27.90
N ASP A 264 13.11 -1.10 -27.22
CA ASP A 264 14.50 -1.35 -27.64
C ASP A 264 14.53 -2.14 -28.94
N ASP A 265 13.72 -3.17 -29.13
CA ASP A 265 13.58 -3.95 -30.37
C ASP A 265 13.06 -3.10 -31.53
N LEU A 266 12.03 -2.27 -31.30
CA LEU A 266 11.48 -1.35 -32.28
C LEU A 266 12.49 -0.29 -32.70
N LYS A 267 13.36 0.16 -31.82
CA LYS A 267 14.45 1.09 -32.16
C LYS A 267 15.42 0.44 -33.12
N LEU A 268 15.82 -0.82 -32.84
CA LEU A 268 16.68 -1.58 -33.74
C LEU A 268 16.00 -1.82 -35.10
N LEU A 269 14.74 -2.25 -35.13
CA LEU A 269 14.00 -2.48 -36.37
C LEU A 269 13.90 -1.24 -37.25
N ARG A 270 13.75 -0.06 -36.66
CA ARG A 270 13.70 1.21 -37.43
C ARG A 270 15.01 1.59 -38.09
N GLU A 271 16.13 1.09 -37.62
CA GLU A 271 17.40 1.25 -38.31
C GLU A 271 17.41 0.52 -39.67
N TYR A 272 16.62 -0.58 -39.78
CA TYR A 272 16.51 -1.37 -41.02
C TYR A 272 15.23 -1.05 -41.82
N VAL A 273 14.16 -0.59 -41.17
CA VAL A 273 12.87 -0.25 -41.77
C VAL A 273 12.45 1.15 -41.30
N PRO A 274 13.00 2.24 -41.89
CA PRO A 274 12.72 3.60 -41.41
C PRO A 274 11.25 4.01 -41.41
N ASP A 275 10.46 3.49 -42.34
CA ASP A 275 9.03 3.79 -42.52
C ASP A 275 8.11 2.84 -41.72
N LEU A 276 8.63 2.13 -40.72
CA LEU A 276 7.84 1.24 -39.87
C LEU A 276 6.73 2.05 -39.18
N LYS A 277 5.50 1.78 -39.60
CA LYS A 277 4.31 2.45 -39.04
C LYS A 277 4.14 2.08 -37.55
N ARG A 278 3.79 3.09 -36.74
CA ARG A 278 3.41 2.87 -35.36
C ARG A 278 1.96 2.39 -35.30
N GLU A 279 1.71 1.40 -34.47
CA GLU A 279 0.36 1.04 -34.08
C GLU A 279 -0.20 2.13 -33.16
N ARG A 280 -1.49 2.41 -33.29
CA ARG A 280 -2.18 3.27 -32.32
C ARG A 280 -2.49 2.45 -31.08
N GLU A 281 -1.98 2.86 -29.95
CA GLU A 281 -2.10 2.11 -28.71
C GLU A 281 -2.99 2.83 -27.70
N LEU A 282 -3.81 2.04 -27.00
CA LEU A 282 -4.57 2.45 -25.81
C LEU A 282 -4.12 1.59 -24.64
N TRP A 283 -3.58 2.22 -23.60
CA TRP A 283 -3.16 1.57 -22.38
C TRP A 283 -4.21 1.77 -21.28
N LEU A 284 -4.71 0.67 -20.72
CA LEU A 284 -5.66 0.65 -19.63
C LEU A 284 -4.93 0.29 -18.34
N VAL A 285 -5.00 1.16 -17.35
CA VAL A 285 -4.33 1.00 -16.05
C VAL A 285 -5.39 0.90 -14.98
N ASP A 286 -5.70 -0.32 -14.56
CA ASP A 286 -6.69 -0.54 -13.49
C ASP A 286 -6.05 -0.50 -12.09
N GLU A 287 -6.87 -0.24 -11.09
CA GLU A 287 -6.45 -0.05 -9.69
C GLU A 287 -5.31 0.98 -9.57
N SER A 288 -5.39 2.11 -10.29
CA SER A 288 -4.34 3.13 -10.37
C SER A 288 -4.08 3.83 -9.02
N SER A 289 -4.98 3.75 -8.05
CA SER A 289 -4.76 4.21 -6.66
C SER A 289 -3.59 3.49 -5.96
N PHE A 290 -3.25 2.27 -6.43
CA PHE A 290 -2.09 1.51 -5.94
C PHE A 290 -0.77 1.82 -6.64
N LEU A 291 -0.75 2.72 -7.61
CA LEU A 291 0.50 3.10 -8.23
C LEU A 291 1.29 4.05 -7.34
N ALA A 292 2.55 3.71 -7.10
CA ALA A 292 3.48 4.63 -6.47
C ALA A 292 3.89 5.76 -7.42
N GLN A 293 4.33 6.90 -6.86
CA GLN A 293 4.76 8.07 -7.64
C GLN A 293 5.78 7.73 -8.73
N ARG A 294 6.76 6.89 -8.38
CA ARG A 294 7.80 6.48 -9.34
C ARG A 294 7.29 5.57 -10.46
N GLN A 295 6.27 4.75 -10.17
CA GLN A 295 5.66 3.88 -11.17
C GLN A 295 4.86 4.71 -12.17
N MET A 296 4.01 5.63 -11.68
CA MET A 296 3.25 6.55 -12.53
C MET A 296 4.19 7.36 -13.43
N ALA A 297 5.25 7.96 -12.87
CA ALA A 297 6.21 8.73 -13.64
C ALA A 297 6.87 7.90 -14.76
N ARG A 298 7.26 6.64 -14.50
CA ARG A 298 7.81 5.76 -15.53
C ARG A 298 6.79 5.40 -16.60
N LEU A 299 5.58 5.08 -16.19
CA LEU A 299 4.47 4.75 -17.08
C LEU A 299 4.19 5.88 -18.07
N LEU A 300 4.05 7.12 -17.58
CA LEU A 300 3.81 8.29 -18.43
C LEU A 300 4.95 8.52 -19.42
N LYS A 301 6.20 8.37 -18.98
CA LYS A 301 7.37 8.46 -19.85
C LYS A 301 7.40 7.40 -20.95
N MET A 302 6.95 6.20 -20.64
CA MET A 302 6.88 5.10 -21.60
C MET A 302 5.72 5.31 -22.58
N ALA A 303 4.57 5.78 -22.10
CA ALA A 303 3.42 6.11 -22.95
C ALA A 303 3.74 7.22 -23.95
N GLU A 304 4.42 8.28 -23.52
CA GLU A 304 4.92 9.33 -24.41
C GLU A 304 5.82 8.79 -25.53
N ARG A 305 6.78 7.91 -25.18
CA ARG A 305 7.68 7.28 -26.17
C ARG A 305 6.95 6.35 -27.12
N ALA A 306 5.94 5.63 -26.64
CA ALA A 306 5.13 4.73 -27.44
C ALA A 306 4.08 5.46 -28.29
N ASP A 307 3.85 6.75 -28.05
CA ASP A 307 2.73 7.54 -28.57
C ASP A 307 1.37 6.91 -28.21
N ALA A 308 1.29 6.33 -27.02
CA ALA A 308 0.10 5.65 -26.54
C ALA A 308 -0.82 6.61 -25.77
N LYS A 309 -2.12 6.39 -25.90
CA LYS A 309 -3.13 7.01 -25.05
C LYS A 309 -3.29 6.19 -23.78
N VAL A 310 -3.49 6.83 -22.63
CA VAL A 310 -3.55 6.17 -21.33
C VAL A 310 -4.86 6.50 -20.62
N ILE A 311 -5.57 5.48 -20.18
CA ILE A 311 -6.71 5.61 -19.27
C ILE A 311 -6.29 5.04 -17.91
N VAL A 312 -6.26 5.88 -16.88
CA VAL A 312 -6.01 5.47 -15.50
C VAL A 312 -7.34 5.35 -14.76
N LEU A 313 -7.63 4.13 -14.28
CA LEU A 313 -8.84 3.82 -13.54
C LEU A 313 -8.49 3.52 -12.08
N GLY A 314 -9.26 4.04 -11.15
CA GLY A 314 -9.01 3.79 -9.73
C GLY A 314 -10.13 4.30 -8.84
N ASP A 315 -9.93 4.12 -7.55
CA ASP A 315 -10.81 4.65 -6.53
C ASP A 315 -9.96 5.31 -5.43
N ARG A 316 -10.03 6.65 -5.35
CA ARG A 316 -9.26 7.42 -4.37
C ARG A 316 -9.66 7.16 -2.91
N LEU A 317 -10.79 6.52 -2.66
CA LEU A 317 -11.21 6.13 -1.31
C LEU A 317 -10.69 4.76 -0.87
N GLN A 318 -10.17 3.95 -1.81
CA GLN A 318 -9.54 2.67 -1.49
C GLN A 318 -8.09 2.87 -1.02
N LEU A 319 -7.42 1.76 -0.69
CA LEU A 319 -6.03 1.79 -0.25
C LEU A 319 -5.12 2.40 -1.32
N GLN A 320 -4.06 3.02 -0.86
CA GLN A 320 -2.98 3.56 -1.69
C GLN A 320 -1.82 2.57 -1.79
N ALA A 321 -0.87 2.85 -2.68
CA ALA A 321 0.36 2.07 -2.81
C ALA A 321 1.10 1.97 -1.47
N ILE A 322 1.82 0.87 -1.23
CA ILE A 322 2.72 0.77 -0.08
C ILE A 322 3.91 1.71 -0.27
N GLU A 323 4.44 1.79 -1.49
CA GLU A 323 5.51 2.72 -1.83
C GLU A 323 5.00 4.18 -1.89
N ALA A 324 5.97 5.13 -1.89
CA ALA A 324 5.72 6.56 -1.74
C ALA A 324 4.84 7.19 -2.83
N GLY A 325 3.96 8.09 -2.40
CA GLY A 325 3.12 8.95 -3.22
C GLY A 325 1.70 8.43 -3.48
N LYS A 326 0.86 9.34 -3.99
CA LYS A 326 -0.55 9.12 -4.37
C LYS A 326 -0.85 9.74 -5.75
N PRO A 327 -0.14 9.35 -6.80
CA PRO A 327 -0.17 10.05 -8.09
C PRO A 327 -1.55 10.07 -8.75
N PHE A 328 -2.38 9.03 -8.56
CA PHE A 328 -3.72 8.99 -9.12
C PHE A 328 -4.62 10.09 -8.55
N GLU A 329 -4.56 10.34 -7.25
CA GLU A 329 -5.27 11.43 -6.59
C GLU A 329 -4.69 12.78 -6.99
N LEU A 330 -3.36 12.90 -6.91
CA LEU A 330 -2.64 14.13 -7.21
C LEU A 330 -2.93 14.62 -8.64
N LEU A 331 -2.96 13.73 -9.64
CA LEU A 331 -3.31 14.09 -11.01
C LEU A 331 -4.74 14.64 -11.15
N GLN A 332 -5.70 14.08 -10.40
CA GLN A 332 -7.08 14.58 -10.38
C GLN A 332 -7.17 15.96 -9.74
N ASP A 333 -6.52 16.15 -8.58
CA ASP A 333 -6.53 17.40 -7.82
C ASP A 333 -5.82 18.53 -8.57
N GLU A 334 -4.83 18.19 -9.40
CA GLU A 334 -4.14 19.12 -10.32
C GLU A 334 -4.85 19.29 -11.66
N GLY A 335 -6.04 18.70 -11.80
CA GLY A 335 -6.99 19.02 -12.87
C GLY A 335 -6.85 18.15 -14.11
N VAL A 336 -6.23 16.98 -14.07
CA VAL A 336 -6.36 16.00 -15.17
C VAL A 336 -7.83 15.65 -15.35
N ALA A 337 -8.29 15.69 -16.60
CA ALA A 337 -9.70 15.45 -16.93
C ALA A 337 -10.15 14.08 -16.43
N THR A 338 -11.17 14.10 -15.56
CA THR A 338 -11.59 12.91 -14.79
C THR A 338 -13.09 12.68 -14.89
N ALA A 339 -13.47 11.51 -15.41
CA ALA A 339 -14.87 11.06 -15.36
C ALA A 339 -15.18 10.44 -14.00
N GLN A 340 -16.41 10.64 -13.52
CA GLN A 340 -16.86 10.19 -12.19
C GLN A 340 -17.90 9.07 -12.33
N MET A 341 -17.68 7.94 -11.64
CA MET A 341 -18.63 6.84 -11.53
C MET A 341 -18.97 6.63 -10.05
N THR A 342 -20.16 7.06 -9.63
CA THR A 342 -20.58 7.08 -8.22
C THR A 342 -21.75 6.15 -7.90
N GLN A 343 -22.45 5.62 -8.91
CA GLN A 343 -23.62 4.78 -8.73
C GLN A 343 -23.23 3.33 -8.40
N ILE A 344 -23.31 2.97 -7.12
CA ILE A 344 -22.91 1.66 -6.62
C ILE A 344 -23.94 0.60 -7.07
N GLN A 345 -23.47 -0.51 -7.65
CA GLN A 345 -24.27 -1.60 -8.21
C GLN A 345 -24.02 -2.94 -7.50
N ARG A 346 -22.94 -3.04 -6.70
CA ARG A 346 -22.46 -4.30 -6.13
C ARG A 346 -23.32 -4.81 -4.98
N GLN A 347 -23.61 -3.94 -4.02
CA GLN A 347 -24.35 -4.34 -2.83
C GLN A 347 -25.80 -4.56 -3.16
N LYS A 348 -26.35 -5.72 -2.75
CA LYS A 348 -27.77 -6.08 -2.94
C LYS A 348 -28.57 -5.84 -1.67
N ASN A 349 -27.96 -6.02 -0.51
CA ASN A 349 -28.58 -5.78 0.79
C ASN A 349 -28.76 -4.28 1.04
N PRO A 350 -29.99 -3.78 1.33
CA PRO A 350 -30.25 -2.36 1.55
C PRO A 350 -29.45 -1.75 2.74
N GLU A 351 -29.25 -2.51 3.81
CA GLU A 351 -28.48 -2.03 4.97
C GLU A 351 -27.02 -1.81 4.60
N LEU A 352 -26.43 -2.73 3.82
CA LEU A 352 -25.06 -2.62 3.35
C LEU A 352 -24.92 -1.50 2.31
N GLN A 353 -25.90 -1.34 1.41
CA GLN A 353 -25.95 -0.20 0.49
C GLN A 353 -25.92 1.12 1.25
N GLN A 354 -26.74 1.25 2.30
CA GLN A 354 -26.80 2.46 3.12
C GLN A 354 -25.48 2.71 3.85
N ALA A 355 -24.86 1.68 4.46
CA ALA A 355 -23.58 1.83 5.14
C ALA A 355 -22.48 2.34 4.17
N VAL A 356 -22.41 1.75 2.97
CA VAL A 356 -21.46 2.18 1.94
C VAL A 356 -21.79 3.60 1.44
N ALA A 357 -23.06 3.93 1.21
CA ALA A 357 -23.50 5.26 0.79
C ALA A 357 -23.16 6.35 1.82
N ILE A 358 -23.28 6.06 3.11
CA ILE A 358 -22.81 6.96 4.18
C ILE A 358 -21.29 7.17 4.07
N THR A 359 -20.52 6.08 3.94
CA THR A 359 -19.05 6.15 3.87
C THR A 359 -18.56 7.01 2.70
N VAL A 360 -19.18 6.89 1.52
CA VAL A 360 -18.80 7.67 0.33
C VAL A 360 -19.46 9.05 0.24
N GLY A 361 -20.40 9.33 1.15
CA GLY A 361 -21.12 10.62 1.21
C GLY A 361 -22.18 10.82 0.14
N THR A 362 -22.75 9.73 -0.39
CA THR A 362 -23.87 9.76 -1.33
C THR A 362 -25.22 9.42 -0.69
N ALA A 363 -25.22 9.08 0.63
CA ALA A 363 -26.47 8.86 1.37
C ALA A 363 -27.23 10.17 1.52
N ASP A 364 -28.54 10.13 1.27
CA ASP A 364 -29.43 11.22 1.61
C ASP A 364 -29.40 11.42 3.14
N LEU A 365 -29.25 12.67 3.59
CA LEU A 365 -29.43 13.01 4.99
C LEU A 365 -30.91 12.89 5.33
N ALA A 366 -31.23 12.43 6.53
CA ALA A 366 -32.59 12.47 7.01
C ALA A 366 -33.11 13.94 7.03
N PRO A 367 -34.39 14.20 6.76
CA PRO A 367 -34.92 15.55 6.78
C PRO A 367 -34.64 16.22 8.13
N GLY A 368 -33.85 17.31 8.10
CA GLY A 368 -33.43 18.05 9.29
C GLY A 368 -32.04 17.73 9.84
N GLU A 369 -31.34 16.73 9.29
CA GLU A 369 -29.93 16.45 9.64
C GLU A 369 -28.99 17.25 8.74
N SER A 370 -28.13 18.07 9.34
CA SER A 370 -27.02 18.71 8.65
C SER A 370 -25.72 17.98 9.00
N LEU A 371 -24.82 17.84 8.03
CA LEU A 371 -23.48 17.28 8.26
C LEU A 371 -22.67 18.10 9.29
N ALA A 372 -23.00 19.38 9.45
CA ALA A 372 -22.39 20.28 10.42
C ALA A 372 -22.85 20.01 11.86
N ASP A 373 -24.07 19.52 12.04
CA ASP A 373 -24.67 19.34 13.37
C ASP A 373 -24.18 18.08 14.11
N LEU A 374 -23.60 17.12 13.40
CA LEU A 374 -23.19 15.85 13.98
C LEU A 374 -21.71 15.75 14.32
N ASN A 375 -20.88 16.63 13.82
CA ASN A 375 -19.40 16.65 14.05
C ASN A 375 -18.71 15.25 13.97
N LEU A 376 -19.36 14.32 13.29
CA LEU A 376 -18.92 12.92 13.14
C LEU A 376 -18.41 12.71 11.71
N SER A 377 -17.31 11.97 11.59
CA SER A 377 -16.84 11.55 10.27
C SER A 377 -17.84 10.59 9.62
N ARG A 378 -17.81 10.50 8.29
CA ARG A 378 -18.68 9.57 7.55
C ARG A 378 -18.49 8.11 8.00
N ASN A 379 -17.27 7.69 8.25
CA ASN A 379 -16.99 6.32 8.68
C ASN A 379 -17.50 6.01 10.07
N ASP A 380 -17.44 6.99 10.99
CA ASP A 380 -18.04 6.84 12.32
C ASP A 380 -19.55 6.61 12.23
N ARG A 381 -20.24 7.41 11.41
CA ARG A 381 -21.67 7.24 11.13
C ARG A 381 -22.00 5.90 10.48
N ALA A 382 -21.19 5.45 9.53
CA ALA A 382 -21.38 4.15 8.90
C ALA A 382 -21.19 3.00 9.91
N PHE A 383 -20.19 3.10 10.77
CA PHE A 383 -19.96 2.11 11.84
C PHE A 383 -21.12 2.11 12.84
N GLU A 384 -21.58 3.27 13.30
CA GLU A 384 -22.74 3.38 14.18
C GLU A 384 -24.02 2.82 13.54
N TYR A 385 -24.22 3.05 12.25
CA TYR A 385 -25.33 2.48 11.50
C TYR A 385 -25.27 0.95 11.51
N LEU A 386 -24.11 0.34 11.24
CA LEU A 386 -23.90 -1.10 11.28
C LEU A 386 -24.13 -1.66 12.71
N GLN A 387 -23.70 -0.93 13.72
CA GLN A 387 -23.91 -1.33 15.13
C GLN A 387 -25.41 -1.37 15.49
N ARG A 388 -26.17 -0.35 15.10
CA ARG A 388 -27.64 -0.31 15.30
C ARG A 388 -28.38 -1.40 14.51
N ALA A 389 -27.84 -1.79 13.34
CA ALA A 389 -28.34 -2.88 12.55
C ALA A 389 -27.97 -4.29 13.08
N GLY A 390 -27.27 -4.37 14.23
CA GLY A 390 -26.82 -5.65 14.81
C GLY A 390 -25.70 -6.33 14.04
N ARG A 391 -24.95 -5.58 13.23
CA ARG A 391 -23.86 -6.06 12.37
C ARG A 391 -22.47 -5.98 13.03
N VAL A 392 -22.40 -5.63 14.30
CA VAL A 392 -21.13 -5.49 15.04
C VAL A 392 -21.15 -6.40 16.25
N THR A 393 -20.22 -7.34 16.29
CA THR A 393 -19.96 -8.22 17.43
C THR A 393 -18.80 -7.67 18.22
N VAL A 394 -18.99 -7.48 19.54
CA VAL A 394 -17.95 -6.98 20.44
C VAL A 394 -17.61 -8.08 21.45
N GLU A 395 -16.32 -8.43 21.55
CA GLU A 395 -15.77 -9.37 22.53
C GLU A 395 -14.43 -8.83 23.03
N GLU A 396 -14.34 -8.48 24.31
CA GLU A 396 -13.17 -7.81 24.89
C GLU A 396 -11.89 -8.67 24.85
N ASN A 397 -12.04 -9.98 25.00
CA ASN A 397 -10.90 -10.90 24.93
C ASN A 397 -10.53 -11.18 23.47
N PRO A 398 -9.32 -10.82 23.01
CA PRO A 398 -8.91 -11.04 21.62
C PRO A 398 -8.90 -12.51 21.20
N SER A 399 -8.60 -13.45 22.11
CA SER A 399 -8.60 -14.88 21.79
C SER A 399 -10.00 -15.41 21.60
N ASP A 400 -10.94 -15.00 22.47
CA ASP A 400 -12.34 -15.41 22.40
C ASP A 400 -13.00 -14.81 21.14
N LEU A 401 -12.62 -13.57 20.75
CA LEU A 401 -13.09 -12.96 19.51
C LEU A 401 -12.65 -13.76 18.28
N ILE A 402 -11.38 -14.21 18.24
CA ILE A 402 -10.88 -15.07 17.15
C ILE A 402 -11.66 -16.39 17.11
N ASP A 403 -11.96 -16.97 18.26
CA ASP A 403 -12.77 -18.19 18.36
C ASP A 403 -14.20 -17.98 17.88
N ILE A 404 -14.82 -16.83 18.17
CA ILE A 404 -16.13 -16.45 17.65
C ILE A 404 -16.09 -16.35 16.12
N ILE A 405 -15.11 -15.63 15.55
CA ILE A 405 -14.93 -15.50 14.11
C ILE A 405 -14.80 -16.88 13.46
N ALA A 406 -13.95 -17.75 14.01
CA ALA A 406 -13.72 -19.08 13.47
C ALA A 406 -14.99 -19.95 13.55
N ARG A 407 -15.74 -19.89 14.66
CA ARG A 407 -17.01 -20.59 14.84
C ARG A 407 -18.02 -20.12 13.80
N GLU A 408 -18.26 -18.82 13.69
CA GLU A 408 -19.24 -18.27 12.76
C GLU A 408 -18.89 -18.57 11.30
N TYR A 409 -17.60 -18.54 10.93
CA TYR A 409 -17.15 -18.93 9.61
C TYR A 409 -17.48 -20.40 9.33
N VAL A 410 -17.15 -21.30 10.26
CA VAL A 410 -17.36 -22.75 10.09
C VAL A 410 -18.84 -23.08 10.04
N GLU A 411 -19.69 -22.39 10.82
CA GLU A 411 -21.15 -22.56 10.84
C GLU A 411 -21.84 -22.13 9.53
N ARG A 412 -21.18 -21.33 8.68
CA ARG A 412 -21.70 -20.95 7.37
C ARG A 412 -21.80 -22.13 6.39
N GLY A 413 -21.17 -23.26 6.67
CA GLY A 413 -21.28 -24.47 5.87
C GLY A 413 -20.86 -24.23 4.42
N GLU A 414 -21.74 -24.54 3.45
CA GLU A 414 -21.47 -24.37 2.01
C GLU A 414 -21.25 -22.91 1.59
N LYS A 415 -21.70 -21.92 2.37
CA LYS A 415 -21.46 -20.50 2.09
C LYS A 415 -20.04 -20.03 2.45
N ARG A 416 -19.20 -20.88 3.02
CA ARG A 416 -17.79 -20.54 3.34
C ARG A 416 -17.01 -20.13 2.10
N ASP A 417 -17.21 -20.81 0.97
CA ASP A 417 -16.53 -20.50 -0.29
C ASP A 417 -16.92 -19.12 -0.85
N GLN A 418 -18.08 -18.61 -0.41
CA GLN A 418 -18.60 -17.29 -0.75
C GLN A 418 -18.33 -16.24 0.35
N THR A 419 -17.55 -16.59 1.39
CA THR A 419 -17.23 -15.73 2.52
C THR A 419 -15.76 -15.34 2.51
N ILE A 420 -15.46 -14.07 2.73
CA ILE A 420 -14.10 -13.57 2.95
C ILE A 420 -13.96 -13.04 4.37
N ILE A 421 -12.91 -13.45 5.08
CA ILE A 421 -12.52 -12.84 6.36
C ILE A 421 -11.38 -11.87 6.09
N ILE A 422 -11.51 -10.63 6.58
CA ILE A 422 -10.53 -9.58 6.39
C ILE A 422 -10.05 -9.08 7.75
N THR A 423 -8.74 -9.01 7.93
CA THR A 423 -8.09 -8.48 9.13
C THR A 423 -6.90 -7.59 8.76
N PRO A 424 -6.58 -6.53 9.53
CA PRO A 424 -5.45 -5.66 9.20
C PRO A 424 -4.08 -6.29 9.46
N PHE A 425 -3.94 -7.16 10.45
CA PHE A 425 -2.65 -7.69 10.88
C PHE A 425 -2.42 -9.13 10.43
N ASN A 426 -1.18 -9.38 9.99
CA ASN A 426 -0.80 -10.71 9.50
C ASN A 426 -0.80 -11.78 10.60
N ASP A 427 -0.41 -11.42 11.83
CA ASP A 427 -0.44 -12.34 12.97
C ASP A 427 -1.87 -12.73 13.38
N ASP A 428 -2.84 -11.81 13.29
CA ASP A 428 -4.25 -12.13 13.51
C ASP A 428 -4.81 -13.01 12.39
N ARG A 429 -4.41 -12.75 11.13
CA ARG A 429 -4.75 -13.60 9.99
C ARG A 429 -4.30 -15.06 10.22
N VAL A 430 -3.08 -15.24 10.70
CA VAL A 430 -2.55 -16.59 11.00
C VAL A 430 -3.38 -17.24 12.11
N LYS A 431 -3.64 -16.54 13.21
CA LYS A 431 -4.44 -17.06 14.33
C LYS A 431 -5.87 -17.43 13.92
N ILE A 432 -6.52 -16.59 13.10
CA ILE A 432 -7.86 -16.88 12.56
C ILE A 432 -7.82 -18.13 11.67
N ASN A 433 -6.83 -18.24 10.78
CA ASN A 433 -6.66 -19.44 9.95
C ASN A 433 -6.48 -20.71 10.79
N ASP A 434 -5.63 -20.67 11.82
CA ASP A 434 -5.39 -21.80 12.72
C ASP A 434 -6.66 -22.19 13.50
N ALA A 435 -7.39 -21.22 14.04
CA ALA A 435 -8.63 -21.47 14.77
C ALA A 435 -9.73 -22.08 13.88
N ILE A 436 -9.82 -21.64 12.62
CA ILE A 436 -10.74 -22.23 11.63
C ILE A 436 -10.35 -23.68 11.34
N ARG A 437 -9.08 -23.93 11.07
CA ARG A 437 -8.55 -25.28 10.78
C ARG A 437 -8.81 -26.25 11.93
N ASP A 438 -8.54 -25.85 13.17
CA ASP A 438 -8.78 -26.67 14.36
C ASP A 438 -10.25 -27.07 14.45
N ARG A 439 -11.19 -26.16 14.21
CA ARG A 439 -12.63 -26.43 14.19
C ARG A 439 -13.06 -27.34 13.03
N LEU A 440 -12.49 -27.14 11.82
CA LEU A 440 -12.78 -27.99 10.66
C LEU A 440 -12.26 -29.40 10.87
N ARG A 441 -11.10 -29.57 11.52
CA ARG A 441 -10.54 -30.87 11.87
C ARG A 441 -11.42 -31.58 12.91
N ASP A 442 -11.86 -30.88 13.95
CA ASP A 442 -12.74 -31.46 14.99
C ASP A 442 -14.09 -31.95 14.40
N ARG A 443 -14.54 -31.33 13.30
CA ARG A 443 -15.71 -31.77 12.53
C ARG A 443 -15.42 -32.86 11.49
N GLY A 444 -14.17 -33.23 11.30
CA GLY A 444 -13.74 -34.19 10.25
C GLY A 444 -13.87 -33.62 8.82
N GLU A 445 -13.97 -32.30 8.67
CA GLU A 445 -14.10 -31.64 7.37
C GLU A 445 -12.75 -31.47 6.66
N ILE A 446 -11.63 -31.45 7.40
CA ILE A 446 -10.27 -31.58 6.88
C ILE A 446 -9.61 -32.86 7.42
N GLY A 447 -8.51 -33.29 6.81
CA GLY A 447 -7.80 -34.51 7.21
C GLY A 447 -7.35 -34.49 8.66
N SER A 448 -7.37 -35.66 9.30
CA SER A 448 -6.86 -35.85 10.68
C SER A 448 -5.33 -35.92 10.71
N GLU A 449 -4.71 -36.40 9.64
CA GLU A 449 -3.25 -36.43 9.46
C GLU A 449 -2.78 -35.08 8.97
N GLU A 450 -1.78 -34.52 9.66
CA GLU A 450 -1.18 -33.22 9.32
C GLU A 450 0.32 -33.37 9.07
N SER A 451 0.82 -32.65 8.07
CA SER A 451 2.25 -32.36 7.94
C SER A 451 2.56 -30.95 8.47
N THR A 452 3.81 -30.71 8.82
CA THR A 452 4.30 -29.39 9.19
C THR A 452 5.33 -28.94 8.15
N GLU A 453 4.95 -27.94 7.36
CA GLU A 453 5.74 -27.50 6.23
C GLU A 453 6.41 -26.15 6.51
N THR A 454 7.64 -26.00 6.00
CA THR A 454 8.36 -24.74 6.06
C THR A 454 8.00 -23.87 4.86
N ILE A 455 7.39 -22.74 5.13
CA ILE A 455 7.03 -21.76 4.11
C ILE A 455 7.99 -20.56 4.09
N LEU A 456 8.00 -19.84 2.99
CA LEU A 456 8.73 -18.60 2.80
C LEU A 456 7.74 -17.42 2.74
N THR A 457 7.82 -16.56 3.75
CA THR A 457 7.06 -15.31 3.79
C THR A 457 7.97 -14.13 3.48
N SER A 458 7.47 -13.13 2.74
CA SER A 458 8.25 -11.95 2.40
C SER A 458 8.66 -11.19 3.66
N TYR A 459 9.92 -10.81 3.75
CA TYR A 459 10.40 -9.92 4.82
C TYR A 459 10.03 -8.47 4.48
N GLY A 460 8.76 -8.12 4.76
CA GLY A 460 8.12 -6.88 4.30
C GLY A 460 8.73 -5.58 4.82
N ASP A 461 9.52 -5.63 5.91
CA ASP A 461 10.10 -4.44 6.53
C ASP A 461 11.46 -4.04 5.95
N MET A 462 12.03 -4.85 5.04
CA MET A 462 13.34 -4.59 4.45
C MET A 462 13.23 -3.76 3.18
N THR A 463 13.50 -2.45 3.29
CA THR A 463 13.53 -1.56 2.14
C THR A 463 14.71 -1.87 1.20
N ARG A 464 14.64 -1.38 -0.04
CA ARG A 464 15.74 -1.52 -1.02
C ARG A 464 17.04 -0.85 -0.55
N ALA A 465 16.95 0.16 0.32
CA ALA A 465 18.10 0.76 0.96
C ALA A 465 18.75 -0.22 1.93
N MET A 466 17.96 -0.86 2.80
CA MET A 466 18.44 -1.88 3.74
C MET A 466 19.00 -3.12 3.02
N GLN A 467 18.37 -3.55 1.92
CA GLN A 467 18.82 -4.70 1.13
C GLN A 467 20.24 -4.56 0.56
N LYS A 468 20.79 -3.35 0.52
CA LYS A 468 22.15 -3.09 0.06
C LYS A 468 23.20 -3.15 1.16
N GLU A 469 22.79 -3.27 2.42
CA GLU A 469 23.66 -3.14 3.58
C GLU A 469 23.66 -4.45 4.38
N ALA A 470 24.84 -5.03 4.56
CA ALA A 470 25.00 -6.34 5.21
C ALA A 470 24.44 -6.37 6.65
N GLN A 471 24.49 -5.26 7.38
CA GLN A 471 24.05 -5.15 8.78
C GLN A 471 22.55 -5.45 9.00
N TYR A 472 21.71 -5.40 7.96
CA TYR A 472 20.27 -5.69 8.08
C TYR A 472 19.94 -7.15 7.83
N TYR A 473 20.88 -7.95 7.37
CA TYR A 473 20.67 -9.40 7.21
C TYR A 473 20.91 -10.13 8.53
N LYS A 474 20.06 -11.08 8.82
CA LYS A 474 20.12 -11.89 10.05
C LYS A 474 20.19 -13.37 9.68
N PRO A 475 20.85 -14.19 10.51
CA PRO A 475 20.75 -15.65 10.35
C PRO A 475 19.31 -16.14 10.23
N ALA A 476 19.10 -17.20 9.46
CA ALA A 476 17.81 -17.77 9.09
C ALA A 476 16.99 -16.97 8.05
N MET A 477 17.37 -15.75 7.66
CA MET A 477 16.79 -15.13 6.47
C MET A 477 17.16 -15.93 5.22
N VAL A 478 16.28 -15.89 4.22
CA VAL A 478 16.49 -16.53 2.92
C VAL A 478 16.54 -15.47 1.83
N VAL A 479 17.59 -15.49 1.05
CA VAL A 479 17.80 -14.57 -0.08
C VAL A 479 17.55 -15.33 -1.37
N ARG A 480 16.76 -14.73 -2.28
CA ARG A 480 16.53 -15.24 -3.63
C ARG A 480 17.10 -14.26 -4.64
N PHE A 481 17.94 -14.74 -5.54
CA PHE A 481 18.54 -13.90 -6.58
C PHE A 481 17.56 -13.65 -7.74
N GLY A 482 17.38 -12.38 -8.10
CA GLY A 482 16.47 -11.96 -9.18
C GLY A 482 17.09 -12.02 -10.59
N ARG A 483 18.40 -12.24 -10.69
CA ARG A 483 19.14 -12.42 -11.95
C ARG A 483 20.41 -13.25 -11.75
N ASP A 484 21.00 -13.69 -12.84
CA ASP A 484 22.29 -14.39 -12.81
C ASP A 484 23.45 -13.43 -12.47
N TYR A 485 24.34 -13.87 -11.60
CA TYR A 485 25.56 -13.18 -11.22
C TYR A 485 26.76 -14.15 -11.36
N GLN A 486 27.31 -14.23 -12.57
CA GLN A 486 28.40 -15.16 -12.91
C GLN A 486 29.61 -15.03 -11.97
N LYS A 487 29.98 -13.79 -11.56
CA LYS A 487 31.15 -13.54 -10.70
C LYS A 487 31.06 -14.20 -9.31
N ILE A 488 29.88 -14.42 -8.80
CA ILE A 488 29.64 -15.05 -7.49
C ILE A 488 28.92 -16.39 -7.64
N LEU A 489 28.77 -16.90 -8.86
CA LEU A 489 28.14 -18.18 -9.16
C LEU A 489 26.73 -18.30 -8.53
N ALA A 490 25.94 -17.22 -8.59
CA ALA A 490 24.56 -17.20 -8.15
C ALA A 490 23.62 -17.17 -9.37
N ALA A 491 22.70 -18.10 -9.44
CA ALA A 491 21.73 -18.21 -10.53
C ALA A 491 20.45 -17.45 -10.22
N ARG A 492 19.78 -16.97 -11.28
CA ARG A 492 18.43 -16.42 -11.14
C ARG A 492 17.47 -17.45 -10.57
N GLY A 493 16.74 -17.04 -9.53
CA GLY A 493 15.77 -17.93 -8.87
C GLY A 493 16.35 -18.75 -7.74
N GLU A 494 17.68 -18.79 -7.58
CA GLU A 494 18.33 -19.56 -6.53
C GLU A 494 18.07 -18.98 -5.14
N TYR A 495 17.72 -19.86 -4.19
CA TYR A 495 17.49 -19.54 -2.79
C TYR A 495 18.70 -19.94 -1.96
N MET A 496 19.16 -19.03 -1.10
CA MET A 496 20.27 -19.25 -0.18
C MET A 496 19.93 -18.72 1.21
N SER A 497 20.30 -19.48 2.24
CA SER A 497 20.07 -19.09 3.63
C SER A 497 21.22 -18.22 4.15
N VAL A 498 20.90 -17.15 4.86
CA VAL A 498 21.88 -16.33 5.58
C VAL A 498 22.40 -17.13 6.77
N VAL A 499 23.72 -17.28 6.86
CA VAL A 499 24.39 -18.00 7.95
C VAL A 499 25.05 -17.02 8.90
N ASP A 500 25.73 -16.02 8.35
CA ASP A 500 26.48 -15.05 9.10
C ASP A 500 26.54 -13.71 8.37
N THR A 501 26.87 -12.65 9.09
CA THR A 501 27.04 -11.30 8.52
C THR A 501 28.31 -10.65 9.08
N ARG A 502 29.06 -9.96 8.20
CA ARG A 502 30.22 -9.15 8.55
C ARG A 502 29.98 -7.72 8.10
N PRO A 503 29.23 -6.92 8.90
CA PRO A 503 28.83 -5.57 8.51
C PRO A 503 29.97 -4.65 8.15
N ASP A 504 31.10 -4.74 8.88
CA ASP A 504 32.29 -3.91 8.67
C ASP A 504 32.98 -4.19 7.32
N GLU A 505 32.84 -5.42 6.81
CA GLU A 505 33.35 -5.83 5.50
C GLU A 505 32.30 -5.64 4.40
N GLY A 506 31.03 -5.38 4.76
CA GLY A 506 29.89 -5.31 3.85
C GLY A 506 29.51 -6.66 3.25
N ILE A 507 29.79 -7.77 3.97
CA ILE A 507 29.64 -9.16 3.50
C ILE A 507 28.53 -9.87 4.28
N VAL A 508 27.75 -10.65 3.56
CA VAL A 508 26.80 -11.63 4.09
C VAL A 508 27.26 -13.02 3.65
N VAL A 509 27.34 -13.97 4.57
CA VAL A 509 27.68 -15.36 4.27
C VAL A 509 26.40 -16.14 4.02
N LEU A 510 26.27 -16.69 2.83
CA LEU A 510 25.11 -17.46 2.39
C LEU A 510 25.46 -18.95 2.28
N ARG A 511 24.47 -19.81 2.56
CA ARG A 511 24.54 -21.25 2.35
C ARG A 511 23.65 -21.65 1.18
N LYS A 512 24.25 -22.32 0.20
CA LYS A 512 23.58 -22.90 -0.96
C LYS A 512 22.84 -24.20 -0.60
N ALA A 513 22.03 -24.71 -1.51
CA ALA A 513 21.29 -25.96 -1.34
C ALA A 513 22.20 -27.18 -1.18
N ASP A 514 23.39 -27.16 -1.81
CA ASP A 514 24.41 -28.21 -1.70
C ASP A 514 25.24 -28.16 -0.39
N GLY A 515 24.92 -27.20 0.50
CA GLY A 515 25.61 -26.96 1.76
C GLY A 515 26.84 -26.08 1.67
N SER A 516 27.33 -25.74 0.48
CA SER A 516 28.49 -24.85 0.28
C SER A 516 28.19 -23.43 0.76
N LEU A 517 29.26 -22.75 1.24
CA LEU A 517 29.16 -21.37 1.70
C LEU A 517 29.64 -20.42 0.61
N MET A 518 29.01 -19.26 0.53
CA MET A 518 29.35 -18.20 -0.40
C MET A 518 29.36 -16.84 0.33
N GLU A 519 30.39 -16.06 0.10
CA GLU A 519 30.42 -14.67 0.51
C GLU A 519 29.74 -13.78 -0.53
N TRP A 520 28.84 -12.93 -0.09
CA TRP A 520 28.03 -12.07 -0.93
C TRP A 520 28.08 -10.62 -0.45
N GLU A 521 28.31 -9.69 -1.39
CA GLU A 521 28.29 -8.24 -1.15
C GLU A 521 26.94 -7.66 -1.63
N PRO A 522 25.97 -7.39 -0.74
CA PRO A 522 24.64 -6.89 -1.10
C PRO A 522 24.68 -5.58 -1.89
N LYS A 523 25.64 -4.71 -1.59
CA LYS A 523 25.80 -3.42 -2.29
C LYS A 523 26.12 -3.58 -3.76
N LYS A 524 26.87 -4.61 -4.16
CA LYS A 524 27.24 -4.89 -5.54
C LYS A 524 26.22 -5.75 -6.28
N TYR A 525 25.65 -6.73 -5.59
CA TYR A 525 24.77 -7.75 -6.18
C TYR A 525 23.36 -7.67 -5.54
N ASN A 526 22.64 -6.57 -5.81
CA ASN A 526 21.47 -6.12 -5.05
C ASN A 526 20.10 -6.45 -5.69
N LYS A 527 20.05 -7.23 -6.77
CA LYS A 527 18.78 -7.71 -7.32
C LYS A 527 18.37 -8.99 -6.59
N VAL A 528 17.84 -8.83 -5.42
CA VAL A 528 17.43 -9.92 -4.53
C VAL A 528 16.05 -9.67 -3.94
N GLU A 529 15.42 -10.73 -3.50
CA GLU A 529 14.24 -10.74 -2.66
C GLU A 529 14.61 -11.43 -1.35
N VAL A 530 14.09 -10.93 -0.24
CA VAL A 530 14.43 -11.41 1.10
C VAL A 530 13.19 -12.00 1.76
N TYR A 531 13.34 -13.17 2.33
CA TYR A 531 12.27 -13.94 2.96
C TYR A 531 12.68 -14.34 4.38
N GLN A 532 11.68 -14.64 5.18
CA GLN A 532 11.82 -15.37 6.43
C GLN A 532 11.14 -16.73 6.31
N THR A 533 11.58 -17.67 7.12
CA THR A 533 10.96 -18.98 7.22
C THR A 533 9.92 -18.98 8.33
N GLU A 534 8.76 -19.55 8.04
CA GLU A 534 7.71 -19.83 9.01
C GLU A 534 7.25 -21.27 8.83
N THR A 535 6.57 -21.84 9.80
CA THR A 535 5.97 -23.17 9.70
C THR A 535 4.47 -23.07 9.61
N ARG A 536 3.86 -23.96 8.80
CA ARG A 536 2.40 -24.11 8.70
C ARG A 536 2.05 -25.59 8.78
N ARG A 537 0.97 -25.88 9.49
CA ARG A 537 0.33 -27.20 9.45
C ARG A 537 -0.45 -27.32 8.15
N LEU A 538 -0.46 -28.50 7.53
CA LEU A 538 -1.17 -28.76 6.28
C LEU A 538 -1.85 -30.11 6.38
N ALA A 539 -3.10 -30.19 5.98
CA ALA A 539 -3.91 -31.42 5.93
C ALA A 539 -4.64 -31.52 4.60
N GLU A 540 -5.13 -32.72 4.26
CA GLU A 540 -6.06 -32.89 3.14
C GLU A 540 -7.31 -32.03 3.35
N ARG A 541 -7.82 -31.48 2.27
CA ARG A 541 -8.96 -30.56 2.20
C ARG A 541 -8.71 -29.17 2.80
N ASP A 542 -7.47 -28.84 3.22
CA ASP A 542 -7.13 -27.46 3.52
C ASP A 542 -7.26 -26.58 2.27
N VAL A 543 -7.69 -25.33 2.49
CA VAL A 543 -7.69 -24.30 1.44
C VAL A 543 -6.47 -23.41 1.62
N ILE A 544 -5.65 -23.36 0.57
CA ILE A 544 -4.41 -22.59 0.55
C ILE A 544 -4.42 -21.53 -0.55
N ARG A 545 -3.52 -20.55 -0.42
CA ARG A 545 -3.24 -19.57 -1.46
C ARG A 545 -1.75 -19.51 -1.72
N PHE A 546 -1.37 -19.56 -2.98
CA PHE A 546 0.02 -19.33 -3.39
C PHE A 546 0.36 -17.85 -3.32
N THR A 547 1.42 -17.50 -2.59
CA THR A 547 1.87 -16.12 -2.37
C THR A 547 2.95 -15.68 -3.36
N ARG A 548 3.37 -16.59 -4.23
CA ARG A 548 4.27 -16.35 -5.35
C ARG A 548 3.93 -17.30 -6.50
N GLY A 549 3.99 -16.80 -7.74
CA GLY A 549 3.78 -17.62 -8.93
C GLY A 549 5.07 -18.31 -9.40
N ASP A 550 4.86 -19.44 -10.11
CA ASP A 550 5.85 -20.20 -10.86
C ASP A 550 5.27 -20.59 -12.24
N GLU A 551 5.72 -21.68 -12.83
CA GLU A 551 5.21 -22.16 -14.13
C GLU A 551 3.80 -22.77 -14.03
N LEU A 552 3.41 -23.31 -12.87
CA LEU A 552 2.14 -24.01 -12.66
C LEU A 552 1.07 -23.11 -12.03
N VAL A 553 1.47 -22.22 -11.15
CA VAL A 553 0.56 -21.36 -10.39
C VAL A 553 0.93 -19.89 -10.50
N LYS A 554 -0.05 -19.00 -10.38
CA LYS A 554 0.17 -17.55 -10.28
C LYS A 554 0.05 -17.11 -8.81
N ASN A 555 0.68 -15.99 -8.47
CA ASN A 555 0.47 -15.35 -7.17
C ASN A 555 -1.02 -15.03 -6.96
N GLY A 556 -1.56 -15.44 -5.81
CA GLY A 556 -2.96 -15.26 -5.45
C GLY A 556 -3.88 -16.42 -5.87
N HIS A 557 -3.39 -17.45 -6.58
CA HIS A 557 -4.20 -18.64 -6.84
C HIS A 557 -4.54 -19.36 -5.54
N GLU A 558 -5.83 -19.62 -5.35
CA GLU A 558 -6.36 -20.45 -4.28
C GLU A 558 -6.48 -21.89 -4.78
N ALA A 559 -6.25 -22.84 -3.88
CA ALA A 559 -6.32 -24.26 -4.17
C ALA A 559 -6.76 -25.05 -2.94
N THR A 560 -7.41 -26.20 -3.17
CA THR A 560 -7.76 -27.17 -2.12
C THR A 560 -6.81 -28.35 -2.20
N VAL A 561 -6.27 -28.78 -1.07
CA VAL A 561 -5.42 -29.97 -0.97
C VAL A 561 -6.27 -31.21 -1.18
N VAL A 562 -5.98 -31.99 -2.23
CA VAL A 562 -6.71 -33.21 -2.59
C VAL A 562 -6.11 -34.43 -1.90
N SER A 563 -4.79 -34.53 -1.96
CA SER A 563 -4.04 -35.60 -1.26
C SER A 563 -2.72 -35.05 -0.73
N LEU A 564 -2.25 -35.64 0.35
CA LEU A 564 -1.03 -35.24 1.04
C LEU A 564 -0.09 -36.46 1.13
N GLU A 565 1.13 -36.28 0.63
CA GLU A 565 2.21 -37.27 0.74
C GLU A 565 3.43 -36.62 1.40
N LYS A 566 4.44 -37.40 1.72
CA LYS A 566 5.67 -36.87 2.30
C LYS A 566 6.38 -35.98 1.27
N ASN A 567 6.48 -34.69 1.51
CA ASN A 567 7.11 -33.66 0.68
C ASN A 567 6.34 -33.23 -0.59
N GLN A 568 5.15 -33.78 -0.87
CA GLN A 568 4.35 -33.35 -2.02
C GLN A 568 2.85 -33.51 -1.76
N ALA A 569 2.06 -32.78 -2.53
CA ALA A 569 0.61 -32.90 -2.52
C ALA A 569 0.04 -32.83 -3.94
N ILE A 570 -1.21 -33.23 -4.09
CA ILE A 570 -2.03 -32.83 -5.24
C ILE A 570 -2.97 -31.75 -4.75
N VAL A 571 -3.03 -30.65 -5.47
CA VAL A 571 -3.95 -29.54 -5.17
C VAL A 571 -4.87 -29.27 -6.35
N ARG A 572 -6.12 -28.95 -6.05
CA ARG A 572 -7.15 -28.57 -7.04
C ARG A 572 -7.33 -27.07 -7.05
N LEU A 573 -7.07 -26.44 -8.18
CA LEU A 573 -7.30 -25.01 -8.40
C LEU A 573 -8.80 -24.69 -8.55
N ALA A 574 -9.17 -23.41 -8.44
CA ALA A 574 -10.55 -22.95 -8.56
C ALA A 574 -11.22 -23.27 -9.91
N ASP A 575 -10.44 -23.50 -10.99
CA ASP A 575 -10.92 -23.94 -12.30
C ASP A 575 -11.15 -25.45 -12.39
N GLY A 576 -10.95 -26.19 -11.29
CA GLY A 576 -11.08 -27.64 -11.18
C GLY A 576 -9.86 -28.44 -11.63
N LYS A 577 -8.80 -27.79 -12.13
CA LYS A 577 -7.58 -28.43 -12.56
C LYS A 577 -6.79 -28.94 -11.35
N GLU A 578 -6.41 -30.19 -11.36
CA GLU A 578 -5.49 -30.79 -10.36
C GLU A 578 -4.04 -30.69 -10.85
N ILE A 579 -3.16 -30.25 -9.95
CA ILE A 579 -1.74 -30.10 -10.22
C ILE A 579 -0.91 -30.74 -9.09
N PRO A 580 0.25 -31.36 -9.43
CA PRO A 580 1.20 -31.78 -8.41
C PRO A 580 1.88 -30.56 -7.79
N TRP A 581 2.12 -30.62 -6.50
CA TRP A 581 2.79 -29.57 -5.72
C TRP A 581 3.91 -30.17 -4.89
N ASP A 582 5.13 -29.76 -5.18
CA ASP A 582 6.33 -30.09 -4.43
C ASP A 582 6.62 -28.98 -3.42
N PHE A 583 6.69 -29.33 -2.13
CA PHE A 583 6.86 -28.37 -1.03
C PHE A 583 8.24 -27.70 -1.03
N ASP A 584 9.29 -28.40 -1.51
CA ASP A 584 10.63 -27.83 -1.59
C ASP A 584 10.78 -26.87 -2.77
N ALA A 585 10.10 -27.16 -3.88
CA ALA A 585 10.12 -26.33 -5.08
C ALA A 585 9.25 -25.06 -4.92
N GLN A 586 8.07 -25.19 -4.30
CA GLN A 586 7.11 -24.08 -4.13
C GLN A 586 6.74 -23.92 -2.65
N ARG A 587 7.57 -23.18 -1.92
CA ARG A 587 7.40 -22.84 -0.49
C ARG A 587 6.60 -21.56 -0.23
N HIS A 588 6.11 -20.90 -1.28
CA HIS A 588 5.38 -19.63 -1.19
C HIS A 588 3.87 -19.86 -1.17
N TRP A 589 3.35 -20.20 -0.02
CA TRP A 589 1.93 -20.41 0.19
C TRP A 589 1.51 -20.02 1.62
N ASP A 590 0.22 -19.90 1.86
CA ASP A 590 -0.36 -19.78 3.20
C ASP A 590 -1.83 -20.24 3.15
N HIS A 591 -2.47 -20.42 4.31
CA HIS A 591 -3.90 -20.74 4.36
C HIS A 591 -4.75 -19.59 3.80
N ALA A 592 -5.87 -19.91 3.17
CA ALA A 592 -6.70 -18.96 2.44
C ALA A 592 -8.04 -18.63 3.11
N TYR A 593 -8.30 -19.08 4.35
CA TYR A 593 -9.56 -18.80 5.06
C TYR A 593 -9.71 -17.32 5.41
N ALA A 594 -8.62 -16.65 5.81
CA ALA A 594 -8.58 -15.23 6.07
C ALA A 594 -7.51 -14.51 5.24
N ALA A 595 -7.74 -13.24 4.94
CA ALA A 595 -6.86 -12.37 4.18
C ALA A 595 -6.55 -11.09 4.95
N THR A 596 -5.39 -10.46 4.66
CA THR A 596 -5.16 -9.08 5.09
C THR A 596 -5.97 -8.11 4.22
N VAL A 597 -6.22 -6.88 4.71
CA VAL A 597 -6.97 -5.85 3.96
C VAL A 597 -6.38 -5.65 2.55
N HIS A 598 -5.05 -5.58 2.44
CA HIS A 598 -4.36 -5.44 1.16
C HIS A 598 -4.54 -6.67 0.24
N ALA A 599 -4.46 -7.87 0.81
CA ALA A 599 -4.63 -9.10 0.04
C ALA A 599 -6.10 -9.36 -0.35
N GLY A 600 -7.06 -8.86 0.42
CA GLY A 600 -8.49 -8.93 0.13
C GLY A 600 -8.98 -7.85 -0.85
N GLN A 601 -8.14 -6.87 -1.18
CA GLN A 601 -8.53 -5.86 -2.14
C GLN A 601 -8.66 -6.46 -3.54
N GLY A 602 -9.65 -6.00 -4.31
CA GLY A 602 -10.03 -6.62 -5.60
C GLY A 602 -10.94 -7.85 -5.47
N ALA A 603 -10.89 -8.59 -4.35
CA ALA A 603 -11.81 -9.70 -4.12
C ALA A 603 -13.25 -9.21 -3.89
N THR A 604 -14.22 -9.96 -4.38
CA THR A 604 -15.65 -9.76 -4.09
C THR A 604 -16.24 -11.10 -3.70
N ARG A 605 -17.01 -11.14 -2.61
CA ARG A 605 -17.69 -12.33 -2.13
C ARG A 605 -19.12 -11.96 -1.74
N GLU A 606 -20.02 -12.94 -1.72
CA GLU A 606 -21.38 -12.71 -1.24
C GLU A 606 -21.40 -12.23 0.21
N GLN A 607 -20.47 -12.77 1.05
CA GLN A 607 -20.39 -12.46 2.46
C GLN A 607 -18.99 -12.00 2.87
N ALA A 608 -18.91 -11.07 3.83
CA ALA A 608 -17.65 -10.65 4.41
C ALA A 608 -17.71 -10.61 5.93
N MET A 609 -16.60 -10.94 6.57
CA MET A 609 -16.35 -10.82 8.00
C MET A 609 -15.15 -9.90 8.20
N LEU A 610 -15.38 -8.72 8.77
CA LEU A 610 -14.34 -7.72 8.99
C LEU A 610 -13.89 -7.73 10.45
N HIS A 611 -12.65 -8.15 10.69
CA HIS A 611 -12.02 -8.12 12.01
C HIS A 611 -11.29 -6.80 12.24
N ILE A 612 -11.66 -6.05 13.27
CA ILE A 612 -11.03 -4.80 13.72
C ILE A 612 -10.46 -5.04 15.13
N PRO A 613 -9.18 -5.43 15.26
CA PRO A 613 -8.54 -5.67 16.55
C PRO A 613 -8.23 -4.36 17.28
N ALA A 614 -9.24 -3.74 17.86
CA ALA A 614 -9.19 -2.40 18.43
C ALA A 614 -8.10 -2.27 19.51
N HIS A 615 -7.82 -3.34 20.28
CA HIS A 615 -6.74 -3.39 21.28
C HIS A 615 -5.32 -3.19 20.71
N LYS A 616 -5.10 -3.53 19.42
CA LYS A 616 -3.83 -3.30 18.73
C LYS A 616 -3.76 -1.93 18.07
N LEU A 617 -4.91 -1.33 17.82
CA LEU A 617 -5.02 -0.05 17.15
C LEU A 617 -4.93 1.13 18.12
N GLU A 618 -5.10 0.88 19.42
CA GLU A 618 -4.87 1.86 20.47
C GLU A 618 -3.38 1.82 20.83
N ARG A 619 -2.68 2.91 20.56
CA ARG A 619 -1.43 3.24 21.25
C ARG A 619 -1.58 4.62 21.86
N ASP A 620 -1.21 4.71 23.13
CA ASP A 620 -1.32 5.91 23.93
C ASP A 620 -0.63 7.11 23.27
N ALA A 621 -1.18 8.32 23.54
CA ALA A 621 -0.55 9.58 23.18
C ALA A 621 0.89 9.73 23.73
N GLU A 622 1.29 8.89 24.68
CA GLU A 622 2.65 8.77 25.18
C GLU A 622 3.58 7.98 24.25
N ASP A 623 3.06 6.95 23.58
CA ASP A 623 3.77 6.25 22.51
C ASP A 623 3.87 7.10 21.23
N GLU A 624 2.94 8.03 21.01
CA GLU A 624 3.03 9.02 19.94
C GLU A 624 4.22 9.96 20.12
N ARG A 625 4.65 10.23 21.36
CA ARG A 625 5.84 11.02 21.67
C ARG A 625 7.13 10.21 21.68
N ARG A 626 7.04 8.90 21.82
CA ARG A 626 8.15 7.96 21.68
C ARG A 626 8.30 7.42 20.28
N GLN A 627 7.75 8.13 19.30
CA GLN A 627 7.65 7.77 17.89
C GLN A 627 8.85 6.97 17.39
N SER A 628 8.70 5.68 17.47
CA SER A 628 9.47 4.77 16.64
C SER A 628 8.62 4.44 15.39
N ASP A 629 9.25 3.95 14.33
CA ASP A 629 8.65 3.48 13.08
C ASP A 629 7.37 2.63 13.26
N ILE A 630 7.20 2.02 14.44
CA ILE A 630 6.07 1.15 14.78
C ILE A 630 4.75 1.93 14.93
N ALA A 631 4.75 3.15 15.49
CA ALA A 631 3.52 3.94 15.66
C ALA A 631 3.01 4.47 14.32
N MET A 632 3.90 4.90 13.43
CA MET A 632 3.56 5.26 12.06
C MET A 632 3.04 4.06 11.27
N THR A 633 3.61 2.88 11.45
CA THR A 633 3.18 1.64 10.81
C THR A 633 1.75 1.28 11.20
N VAL A 634 1.38 1.38 12.49
CA VAL A 634 0.03 1.04 12.98
C VAL A 634 -1.03 2.01 12.44
N ARG A 635 -0.76 3.31 12.34
CA ARG A 635 -1.67 4.30 11.75
C ARG A 635 -1.97 4.01 10.28
N ARG A 636 -1.02 3.42 9.55
CA ARG A 636 -1.14 3.08 8.13
C ARG A 636 -1.81 1.73 7.87
N ILE A 637 -1.80 0.83 8.86
CA ILE A 637 -2.34 -0.51 8.68
C ILE A 637 -3.87 -0.49 8.66
N PHE A 638 -4.53 0.38 9.46
CA PHE A 638 -5.97 0.43 9.51
C PHE A 638 -6.51 1.85 9.78
N GLY A 639 -7.50 2.26 9.01
CA GLY A 639 -8.18 3.54 9.11
C GLY A 639 -9.36 3.61 8.13
N ASP A 640 -9.69 4.82 7.70
CA ASP A 640 -10.83 5.14 6.85
C ASP A 640 -10.85 4.33 5.54
N ARG A 641 -9.74 4.23 4.84
CA ARG A 641 -9.60 3.47 3.58
C ARG A 641 -9.72 1.97 3.80
N SER A 642 -9.11 1.45 4.86
CA SER A 642 -9.19 0.03 5.20
C SER A 642 -10.60 -0.39 5.56
N PHE A 643 -11.33 0.46 6.28
CA PHE A 643 -12.73 0.25 6.62
C PHE A 643 -13.61 0.24 5.36
N TYR A 644 -13.45 1.24 4.48
CA TYR A 644 -14.16 1.30 3.21
C TYR A 644 -13.89 0.05 2.34
N VAL A 645 -12.64 -0.39 2.25
CA VAL A 645 -12.32 -1.63 1.53
C VAL A 645 -13.04 -2.81 2.15
N GLY A 646 -13.02 -2.97 3.48
CA GLY A 646 -13.73 -4.04 4.19
C GLY A 646 -15.22 -4.05 3.89
N LEU A 647 -15.90 -2.90 3.98
CA LEU A 647 -17.32 -2.74 3.68
C LEU A 647 -17.68 -3.18 2.26
N THR A 648 -16.82 -2.81 1.31
CA THR A 648 -17.10 -3.00 -0.13
C THR A 648 -16.75 -4.39 -0.67
N ARG A 649 -16.26 -5.32 0.18
CA ARG A 649 -16.00 -6.71 -0.24
C ARG A 649 -17.26 -7.55 -0.32
N ALA A 650 -18.25 -7.27 0.52
CA ALA A 650 -19.50 -7.99 0.58
C ALA A 650 -20.48 -7.52 -0.49
N VAL A 651 -21.22 -8.46 -1.07
CA VAL A 651 -22.38 -8.22 -1.95
C VAL A 651 -23.66 -8.16 -1.13
N ASP A 652 -23.85 -9.11 -0.21
CA ASP A 652 -25.12 -9.36 0.47
C ASP A 652 -25.04 -9.29 1.99
N ASP A 653 -23.97 -9.81 2.61
CA ASP A 653 -23.86 -9.86 4.06
C ASP A 653 -22.49 -9.42 4.58
N LEU A 654 -22.51 -8.56 5.60
CA LEU A 654 -21.32 -8.10 6.29
C LEU A 654 -21.52 -8.22 7.81
N GLN A 655 -20.51 -8.80 8.47
CA GLN A 655 -20.40 -8.79 9.93
C GLN A 655 -19.06 -8.19 10.34
N VAL A 656 -19.07 -7.30 11.32
CA VAL A 656 -17.87 -6.66 11.89
C VAL A 656 -17.61 -7.26 13.27
N PHE A 657 -16.33 -7.56 13.55
CA PHE A 657 -15.87 -8.14 14.81
C PHE A 657 -14.81 -7.24 15.43
N THR A 658 -14.98 -6.84 16.67
CA THR A 658 -14.03 -5.96 17.35
C THR A 658 -13.88 -6.28 18.82
N THR A 659 -12.74 -5.89 19.40
CA THR A 659 -12.51 -6.03 20.86
C THR A 659 -13.08 -4.87 21.67
N ASP A 660 -13.40 -3.73 21.04
CA ASP A 660 -13.90 -2.54 21.70
C ASP A 660 -14.54 -1.63 20.64
N ASP A 661 -15.81 -1.30 20.79
CA ASP A 661 -16.56 -0.53 19.79
C ASP A 661 -16.13 0.94 19.74
N ALA A 662 -15.86 1.57 20.87
CA ALA A 662 -15.43 2.97 20.92
C ALA A 662 -14.05 3.16 20.27
N LYS A 663 -13.12 2.22 20.53
CA LYS A 663 -11.78 2.23 19.91
C LYS A 663 -11.85 1.88 18.43
N ALA A 664 -12.74 0.97 18.03
CA ALA A 664 -12.98 0.66 16.62
C ALA A 664 -13.52 1.88 15.88
N ARG A 665 -14.48 2.61 16.44
CA ARG A 665 -14.99 3.88 15.90
C ARG A 665 -13.87 4.91 15.71
N ALA A 666 -13.02 5.08 16.72
CA ALA A 666 -11.85 5.95 16.61
C ALA A 666 -10.86 5.48 15.52
N ALA A 667 -10.72 4.17 15.34
CA ALA A 667 -9.83 3.61 14.33
C ALA A 667 -10.36 3.83 12.90
N VAL A 668 -11.64 3.60 12.63
CA VAL A 668 -12.23 3.78 11.29
C VAL A 668 -12.28 5.23 10.83
N THR A 669 -12.06 6.19 11.73
CA THR A 669 -12.00 7.62 11.43
C THR A 669 -10.58 8.13 11.18
N ARG A 670 -9.56 7.29 11.38
CA ARG A 670 -8.17 7.69 11.15
C ARG A 670 -7.91 7.89 9.67
N HIS A 671 -7.35 9.02 9.33
CA HIS A 671 -6.90 9.29 7.98
C HIS A 671 -5.66 8.45 7.64
N GLN A 672 -5.75 7.70 6.55
CA GLN A 672 -4.66 6.88 6.01
C GLN A 672 -3.98 7.54 4.78
N ASP A 673 -4.28 8.80 4.50
CA ASP A 673 -3.75 9.48 3.33
C ASP A 673 -2.24 9.69 3.40
N LYS A 674 -1.59 9.45 2.27
CA LYS A 674 -0.22 9.87 2.04
C LYS A 674 -0.17 11.36 1.77
N THR A 675 0.91 11.98 2.21
CA THR A 675 1.12 13.42 2.01
C THR A 675 1.96 13.65 0.75
N SER A 676 1.54 14.59 -0.08
CA SER A 676 2.30 15.08 -1.23
C SER A 676 3.05 16.36 -0.86
N ALA A 677 4.29 16.48 -1.33
CA ALA A 677 5.07 17.69 -1.14
C ALA A 677 4.52 18.86 -1.98
N VAL A 678 3.98 18.59 -3.17
CA VAL A 678 3.35 19.58 -4.03
C VAL A 678 2.06 20.10 -3.40
N GLU A 679 1.22 19.23 -2.84
CA GLU A 679 0.01 19.65 -2.12
C GLU A 679 0.33 20.55 -0.93
N THR A 680 1.31 20.15 -0.10
CA THR A 680 1.73 20.92 1.07
C THR A 680 2.21 22.34 0.68
N LEU A 681 2.95 22.45 -0.41
CA LEU A 681 3.40 23.75 -0.93
C LEU A 681 2.22 24.59 -1.44
N ARG A 682 1.31 24.00 -2.21
CA ARG A 682 0.13 24.66 -2.76
C ARG A 682 -0.83 25.16 -1.67
N GLU A 683 -1.12 24.33 -0.69
CA GLU A 683 -2.00 24.70 0.43
C GLU A 683 -1.46 25.94 1.19
N HIS A 684 -0.15 25.99 1.37
CA HIS A 684 0.50 27.14 1.99
C HIS A 684 0.37 28.41 1.14
N GLU A 685 0.61 28.33 -0.17
CA GLU A 685 0.45 29.45 -1.09
C GLU A 685 -0.98 29.99 -1.10
N ILE A 686 -1.99 29.12 -1.11
CA ILE A 686 -3.40 29.51 -1.01
C ILE A 686 -3.69 30.20 0.34
N ALA A 687 -3.19 29.63 1.43
CA ALA A 687 -3.36 30.23 2.77
C ALA A 687 -2.72 31.63 2.87
N GLU A 688 -1.51 31.80 2.33
CA GLU A 688 -0.85 33.12 2.26
C GLU A 688 -1.63 34.14 1.41
N GLN A 689 -2.16 33.72 0.26
CA GLN A 689 -2.98 34.56 -0.60
C GLN A 689 -4.30 34.99 0.09
N THR A 690 -4.94 34.04 0.77
CA THR A 690 -6.19 34.27 1.50
C THR A 690 -5.97 35.21 2.68
N ASN A 691 -4.89 35.04 3.43
CA ASN A 691 -4.53 35.90 4.56
C ASN A 691 -4.07 37.32 4.12
N SER A 692 -3.54 37.46 2.91
CA SER A 692 -3.10 38.74 2.36
C SER A 692 -4.25 39.58 1.76
N GLN A 693 -5.36 38.96 1.36
CA GLN A 693 -6.53 39.66 0.81
C GLN A 693 -7.20 40.68 1.81
N PRO A 694 -7.45 40.33 3.08
CA PRO A 694 -8.00 41.28 4.04
C PRO A 694 -7.06 42.47 4.32
N GLN A 695 -5.74 42.24 4.31
CA GLN A 695 -4.75 43.31 4.49
C GLN A 695 -4.67 44.23 3.27
N ARG A 696 -4.79 43.71 2.05
CA ARG A 696 -4.88 44.52 0.82
C ARG A 696 -6.18 45.34 0.78
N GLN A 697 -7.32 44.76 1.17
CA GLN A 697 -8.59 45.48 1.25
C GLN A 697 -8.56 46.59 2.33
N ARG A 698 -8.00 46.32 3.51
CA ARG A 698 -7.79 47.33 4.56
C ARG A 698 -6.84 48.44 4.12
N ARG A 699 -5.75 48.12 3.40
CA ARG A 699 -4.87 49.14 2.81
C ARG A 699 -5.56 49.95 1.73
N GLN A 700 -6.34 49.33 0.85
CA GLN A 700 -7.11 50.05 -0.17
C GLN A 700 -8.19 50.93 0.46
N GLN A 701 -8.88 50.50 1.49
CA GLN A 701 -9.84 51.29 2.25
C GLN A 701 -9.15 52.47 3.00
N ALA A 702 -7.99 52.24 3.61
CA ALA A 702 -7.20 53.28 4.26
C ALA A 702 -6.69 54.34 3.25
N VAL A 703 -6.23 53.91 2.06
CA VAL A 703 -5.81 54.81 0.98
C VAL A 703 -7.01 55.61 0.42
N GLN A 704 -8.18 54.96 0.29
CA GLN A 704 -9.42 55.69 -0.10
C GLN A 704 -9.89 56.66 0.96
N GLN A 705 -9.78 56.34 2.26
CA GLN A 705 -10.09 57.26 3.34
C GLN A 705 -9.13 58.46 3.41
N MET A 706 -7.84 58.27 3.14
CA MET A 706 -6.84 59.34 3.04
C MET A 706 -7.04 60.27 1.83
N GLN A 707 -7.77 59.86 0.80
CA GLN A 707 -8.09 60.69 -0.37
C GLN A 707 -9.41 61.45 -0.24
N ILE A 708 -10.15 61.30 0.86
CA ILE A 708 -11.48 61.93 1.08
C ILE A 708 -11.42 63.02 2.18
N GLU A 709 -10.29 63.39 2.76
CA GLU A 709 -10.17 64.62 3.58
C GLU A 709 -9.70 65.73 2.67
N PRO A 710 -10.63 66.68 2.31
CA PRO A 710 -10.25 67.97 1.72
C PRO A 710 -9.90 68.96 2.84
N ASP A 711 -8.91 69.79 2.60
CA ASP A 711 -8.48 70.93 3.38
C ASP A 711 -9.65 71.87 3.84
#